data_7736fab64a4a9636a9c4408bbf96fde6
#
_entry.id   7736fab64a4a9636a9c4408bbf96fde6
#
_cell.length_a   1.000
_cell.length_b   1.000
_cell.length_c   1.000
_cell.angle_alpha   90.00
_cell.angle_beta   90.00
_cell.angle_gamma   90.00
#
_symmetry.space_group_name_H-M   'P 1'
#
loop_
_entity.id
_entity.type
_entity.pdbx_description
1 polymer ?
#
loop_
_entity_poly.entity_id
_entity_poly.type
_entity_poly.pdbx_seq_one_letter_code
_entity_poly.pdbx_strand_id
1 'polypeptide(L)'
;MKDRCLNILFSVLLALIPIIMPAQGLPVLPADKNVTTGTLDNGITYYIANNKTEAGRLDISLVQRAGYSSEDSLSRGGSVVHSMGALASLPRFRSPSPLRYLVSNAVWPGPEGYATIGSDATVFRFRDIPVTPTMEAVDSTLLMVFEIVNAAPGAVSGRYPIGSQAIILAGDITASVATGKLNMLSMLIDRKDADVIEDTYKWESAKNPVIRRLPAPAPMLGTFSLTWHSPRTPREQMPTIQPLVSSLFFGELATLAEKRLSKAFREAEIAVTGLDAEYIGGDKAAGDETFTVRATVAMRDYKKAARLIIATMAEIDRSGTTLAEYRDISSKVRTEIALTGGTRVQTNSRYTDKCISSFLYGASLATDKEKAEYLTGKDVNQEVYLKLFNNFSAAILDGSSNLVVTSRADTTLLSVKDIKKYLKKWNEAPVEEPVHITAQSDTLSISLASAHKIKLKEEQADPMAGGQLLTYSNGMRVVYKKTDSKGVFRFSWNIKGGWASIPELKPGEGAYVGDMLLLGNIGSMSGQRFKAMLEANGISLTVSVTPNDMSLRGSAPSDKLQLLMKALAAISHKRSPDMTAFTKYCHSLAIRHMLEAKTDARYNNLTDSLLCPRNRYITEKLDIGLPKNLPVKAETYFGRQFANMGSGVLIITGDVTDAALRKAMLSWLGRFPSGKGSAPRFRNEAVFSTSHNSKVMPAADDARIDLGFTVPADFNQTDFIIAGIAVEAVERAVCEAVVPMGWACKAKWDLLMFPDERLTVRLHLQRQDYRGMPASLVPVDSVNAVLTKVKSALNTLAKNGVSTQRLTLGKAYFVSDVNSWTSDPQYLLRLFELRYNYGRDFLTGLQQKADKIKKADVNSMIIRLLAGGTSELLVPQKHKGPTVRETVFPEEDLFIPRRQEPEDSTELRQLFKEVMLQWQSTEQ
;
A
#
# COMPACT_ATOMS: atom_id res chain seq x y z
N MET A 1 -6.75 44.94 13.93
CA MET A 1 -6.88 44.99 12.45
C MET A 1 -5.62 44.49 11.72
N LYS A 2 -4.44 44.53 12.36
CA LYS A 2 -3.18 43.95 11.82
C LYS A 2 -3.14 42.43 11.91
N ASP A 3 -3.74 41.83 12.93
CA ASP A 3 -3.69 40.37 13.14
C ASP A 3 -4.57 39.54 12.19
N ARG A 4 -5.55 40.15 11.53
CA ARG A 4 -6.37 39.51 10.48
C ARG A 4 -5.62 39.30 9.15
N CYS A 5 -4.59 40.12 8.88
CA CYS A 5 -3.82 39.99 7.63
C CYS A 5 -2.78 38.88 7.68
N LEU A 6 -2.26 38.47 8.83
CA LEU A 6 -1.12 37.58 8.92
C LEU A 6 -1.55 36.11 8.95
N ASN A 7 -2.64 35.74 9.60
CA ASN A 7 -3.24 34.39 9.50
C ASN A 7 -3.83 34.11 8.11
N ILE A 8 -4.32 35.12 7.43
CA ILE A 8 -4.61 35.12 6.01
C ILE A 8 -3.32 34.90 5.22
N LEU A 9 -2.17 35.42 5.65
CA LEU A 9 -0.90 35.34 4.92
C LEU A 9 -0.27 33.95 4.97
N PHE A 10 -0.51 33.14 6.00
CA PHE A 10 0.10 31.82 6.15
C PHE A 10 -0.79 30.68 5.66
N SER A 11 -2.10 30.72 5.89
CA SER A 11 -3.07 29.94 5.08
C SER A 11 -2.94 30.30 3.61
N VAL A 12 -2.55 31.53 3.35
CA VAL A 12 -2.18 32.17 2.11
C VAL A 12 -0.76 31.76 1.66
N LEU A 13 0.18 31.30 2.47
CA LEU A 13 1.48 30.86 1.94
C LEU A 13 1.39 29.46 1.28
N LEU A 14 0.53 28.58 1.73
CA LEU A 14 0.09 27.41 0.98
C LEU A 14 -0.93 27.75 -0.11
N ALA A 15 -1.76 28.78 0.08
CA ALA A 15 -2.70 29.31 -0.90
C ALA A 15 -2.19 30.52 -1.70
N LEU A 16 -1.10 31.20 -1.26
CA LEU A 16 -0.54 32.44 -1.85
C LEU A 16 0.73 32.25 -2.66
N ILE A 17 1.14 31.03 -2.89
CA ILE A 17 2.08 30.77 -4.02
C ILE A 17 1.56 31.45 -5.31
N PRO A 18 0.24 31.54 -5.58
CA PRO A 18 -0.26 32.26 -6.76
C PRO A 18 -0.35 33.79 -6.65
N ILE A 19 -0.34 34.39 -5.45
CA ILE A 19 -0.60 35.86 -5.32
C ILE A 19 0.69 36.68 -5.38
N ILE A 20 1.87 36.10 -5.29
CA ILE A 20 3.16 36.80 -5.21
C ILE A 20 3.97 36.73 -6.51
N MET A 21 3.55 35.94 -7.49
CA MET A 21 4.18 35.90 -8.82
C MET A 21 3.25 36.52 -9.88
N PRO A 22 3.33 37.84 -10.12
CA PRO A 22 2.69 38.38 -11.32
C PRO A 22 3.46 37.90 -12.54
N ALA A 23 2.79 37.16 -13.40
CA ALA A 23 3.18 36.79 -14.77
C ALA A 23 4.06 35.56 -15.04
N GLN A 24 4.58 34.83 -14.06
CA GLN A 24 5.15 33.50 -14.32
C GLN A 24 4.42 32.48 -13.45
N GLY A 25 3.48 31.72 -14.05
CA GLY A 25 2.73 30.69 -13.35
C GLY A 25 3.65 29.59 -12.81
N LEU A 26 3.20 28.86 -11.78
CA LEU A 26 3.91 27.69 -11.26
C LEU A 26 4.11 26.68 -12.40
N PRO A 27 5.27 26.00 -12.50
CA PRO A 27 5.50 24.98 -13.49
C PRO A 27 4.40 23.91 -13.48
N VAL A 28 3.82 23.65 -14.63
CA VAL A 28 2.84 22.58 -14.80
C VAL A 28 3.61 21.29 -15.10
N LEU A 29 3.25 20.21 -14.43
CA LEU A 29 3.86 18.91 -14.69
C LEU A 29 3.44 18.39 -16.08
N PRO A 30 4.38 17.83 -16.87
CA PRO A 30 4.06 17.30 -18.19
C PRO A 30 3.06 16.14 -18.06
N ALA A 31 2.02 16.14 -18.90
CA ALA A 31 1.08 15.03 -18.91
C ALA A 31 1.70 13.79 -19.56
N ASP A 32 1.31 12.61 -19.05
CA ASP A 32 1.71 11.32 -19.61
C ASP A 32 1.34 11.23 -21.10
N LYS A 33 2.31 10.97 -21.96
CA LYS A 33 2.14 10.87 -23.42
C LYS A 33 1.17 9.76 -23.84
N ASN A 34 0.96 8.77 -22.97
CA ASN A 34 0.02 7.68 -23.20
C ASN A 34 -1.43 8.07 -22.89
N VAL A 35 -1.68 9.24 -22.31
CA VAL A 35 -3.02 9.70 -21.95
C VAL A 35 -3.48 10.80 -22.90
N THR A 36 -4.58 10.54 -23.59
CA THR A 36 -5.28 11.54 -24.44
C THR A 36 -6.56 11.96 -23.74
N THR A 37 -6.82 13.25 -23.69
CA THR A 37 -8.05 13.82 -23.09
C THR A 37 -8.79 14.67 -24.07
N GLY A 38 -10.11 14.78 -23.92
CA GLY A 38 -10.94 15.65 -24.74
C GLY A 38 -12.39 15.70 -24.25
N THR A 39 -13.22 16.40 -24.99
CA THR A 39 -14.66 16.52 -24.73
C THR A 39 -15.41 16.13 -25.98
N LEU A 40 -16.45 15.32 -25.84
CA LEU A 40 -17.36 14.97 -26.93
C LEU A 40 -18.33 16.14 -27.22
N ASP A 41 -18.95 16.14 -28.40
CA ASP A 41 -19.86 17.21 -28.84
C ASP A 41 -21.08 17.40 -27.90
N ASN A 42 -21.43 16.39 -27.13
CA ASN A 42 -22.49 16.44 -26.13
C ASN A 42 -22.04 16.91 -24.74
N GLY A 43 -20.75 17.24 -24.54
CA GLY A 43 -20.22 17.76 -23.31
C GLY A 43 -19.55 16.71 -22.39
N ILE A 44 -19.60 15.40 -22.71
CA ILE A 44 -18.91 14.37 -21.93
C ILE A 44 -17.40 14.50 -22.06
N THR A 45 -16.70 14.56 -20.93
CA THR A 45 -15.22 14.48 -20.92
C THR A 45 -14.76 13.04 -21.15
N TYR A 46 -13.66 12.85 -21.87
CA TYR A 46 -13.07 11.53 -22.01
C TYR A 46 -11.58 11.54 -21.72
N TYR A 47 -11.12 10.39 -21.22
CA TYR A 47 -9.69 10.06 -21.02
C TYR A 47 -9.42 8.72 -21.70
N ILE A 48 -8.36 8.65 -22.48
CA ILE A 48 -7.91 7.41 -23.13
C ILE A 48 -6.46 7.20 -22.76
N ALA A 49 -6.17 6.19 -21.97
CA ALA A 49 -4.83 5.77 -21.60
C ALA A 49 -4.44 4.52 -22.39
N ASN A 50 -3.55 4.68 -23.36
CA ASN A 50 -3.02 3.55 -24.13
C ASN A 50 -1.97 2.82 -23.29
N ASN A 51 -2.35 1.70 -22.67
CA ASN A 51 -1.50 0.88 -21.84
C ASN A 51 -1.34 -0.52 -22.42
N LYS A 52 -0.13 -0.85 -22.89
CA LYS A 52 0.22 -2.18 -23.41
C LYS A 52 0.79 -3.13 -22.36
N THR A 53 0.94 -2.68 -21.13
CA THR A 53 1.46 -3.51 -20.03
C THR A 53 0.53 -4.69 -19.75
N GLU A 54 -0.77 -4.47 -19.86
CA GLU A 54 -1.81 -5.49 -19.74
C GLU A 54 -2.43 -5.78 -21.11
N ALA A 55 -1.67 -6.42 -21.98
CA ALA A 55 -2.04 -6.67 -23.38
C ALA A 55 -3.36 -7.42 -23.52
N GLY A 56 -4.17 -7.03 -24.51
CA GLY A 56 -5.45 -7.65 -24.82
C GLY A 56 -6.57 -7.33 -23.84
N ARG A 57 -6.37 -6.40 -22.91
CA ARG A 57 -7.34 -5.98 -21.89
C ARG A 57 -7.60 -4.48 -21.93
N LEU A 58 -8.83 -4.10 -21.60
CA LEU A 58 -9.26 -2.72 -21.47
C LEU A 58 -10.12 -2.56 -20.21
N ASP A 59 -9.87 -1.51 -19.45
CA ASP A 59 -10.77 -1.04 -18.40
C ASP A 59 -11.58 0.15 -18.94
N ILE A 60 -12.89 0.14 -18.71
CA ILE A 60 -13.78 1.26 -19.01
C ILE A 60 -14.41 1.73 -17.71
N SER A 61 -14.40 3.03 -17.47
CA SER A 61 -15.06 3.61 -16.30
C SER A 61 -15.91 4.81 -16.69
N LEU A 62 -17.07 4.93 -16.06
CA LEU A 62 -17.89 6.13 -16.08
C LEU A 62 -17.79 6.80 -14.72
N VAL A 63 -17.43 8.07 -14.69
CA VAL A 63 -17.32 8.89 -13.50
C VAL A 63 -18.37 9.99 -13.54
N GLN A 64 -19.13 10.12 -12.46
CA GLN A 64 -20.15 11.14 -12.30
C GLN A 64 -19.80 11.98 -11.07
N ARG A 65 -19.75 13.33 -11.20
CA ARG A 65 -19.52 14.26 -10.08
C ARG A 65 -20.77 14.38 -9.22
N ALA A 66 -21.24 13.28 -8.70
CA ALA A 66 -22.38 13.22 -7.79
C ALA A 66 -22.21 12.03 -6.87
N GLY A 67 -22.15 12.30 -5.58
CA GLY A 67 -22.03 11.32 -4.51
C GLY A 67 -23.07 11.56 -3.43
N TYR A 68 -22.97 10.82 -2.33
CA TYR A 68 -23.97 10.91 -1.25
C TYR A 68 -24.00 12.27 -0.52
N SER A 69 -22.95 13.10 -0.63
CA SER A 69 -22.93 14.44 -0.02
C SER A 69 -23.61 15.51 -0.87
N SER A 70 -23.83 15.26 -2.17
CA SER A 70 -24.57 16.16 -3.06
C SER A 70 -26.08 16.00 -2.99
N GLU A 71 -26.58 15.09 -2.18
CA GLU A 71 -28.00 14.76 -2.06
C GLU A 71 -28.58 15.24 -0.74
N ASP A 72 -29.83 15.72 -0.79
CA ASP A 72 -30.59 16.01 0.42
C ASP A 72 -30.79 14.76 1.27
N SER A 73 -30.89 14.92 2.59
CA SER A 73 -30.94 13.83 3.56
C SER A 73 -32.06 12.81 3.32
N LEU A 74 -33.09 13.16 2.54
CA LEU A 74 -34.22 12.30 2.18
C LEU A 74 -33.96 11.48 0.91
N SER A 75 -33.05 11.93 0.03
CA SER A 75 -32.75 11.26 -1.25
C SER A 75 -31.48 10.40 -1.24
N ARG A 76 -30.68 10.46 -0.16
CA ARG A 76 -29.40 9.74 -0.04
C ARG A 76 -29.43 8.23 -0.27
N GLY A 77 -30.58 7.59 -0.06
CA GLY A 77 -30.77 6.18 -0.37
C GLY A 77 -31.18 5.90 -1.82
N GLY A 78 -31.75 6.89 -2.51
CA GLY A 78 -32.30 6.72 -3.85
C GLY A 78 -31.20 6.61 -4.92
N SER A 79 -30.14 7.39 -4.83
CA SER A 79 -29.06 7.42 -5.81
C SER A 79 -28.24 6.12 -5.82
N VAL A 80 -27.96 5.53 -4.66
CA VAL A 80 -27.24 4.26 -4.54
C VAL A 80 -28.05 3.11 -5.13
N VAL A 81 -29.32 3.01 -4.74
CA VAL A 81 -30.25 2.01 -5.28
C VAL A 81 -30.42 2.20 -6.77
N HIS A 82 -30.46 3.45 -7.22
CA HIS A 82 -30.60 3.79 -8.62
C HIS A 82 -29.35 3.41 -9.43
N SER A 83 -28.15 3.70 -8.95
CA SER A 83 -26.90 3.35 -9.64
C SER A 83 -26.72 1.82 -9.72
N MET A 84 -27.10 1.08 -8.69
CA MET A 84 -27.15 -0.38 -8.75
C MET A 84 -28.30 -0.88 -9.63
N GLY A 85 -29.45 -0.21 -9.60
CA GLY A 85 -30.63 -0.49 -10.43
C GLY A 85 -30.38 -0.22 -11.91
N ALA A 86 -29.53 0.78 -12.25
CA ALA A 86 -29.16 1.06 -13.63
C ALA A 86 -28.51 -0.13 -14.33
N LEU A 87 -27.70 -0.92 -13.62
CA LEU A 87 -27.11 -2.16 -14.13
C LEU A 87 -28.11 -3.34 -14.14
N ALA A 88 -29.24 -3.23 -13.46
CA ALA A 88 -30.23 -4.29 -13.44
C ALA A 88 -31.21 -4.21 -14.63
N SER A 89 -31.48 -3.01 -15.17
CA SER A 89 -32.49 -2.80 -16.21
C SER A 89 -32.14 -1.65 -17.16
N LEU A 90 -31.27 -1.91 -18.12
CA LEU A 90 -31.07 -0.97 -19.22
C LEU A 90 -32.01 -1.27 -20.39
N PRO A 91 -32.60 -0.27 -21.06
CA PRO A 91 -33.61 -0.49 -22.09
C PRO A 91 -33.17 -1.41 -23.23
N ARG A 92 -31.92 -1.32 -23.68
CA ARG A 92 -31.36 -2.15 -24.76
C ARG A 92 -30.82 -3.50 -24.31
N PHE A 93 -30.69 -3.72 -23.00
CA PHE A 93 -30.16 -4.96 -22.41
C PHE A 93 -31.22 -5.68 -21.57
N ARG A 94 -32.36 -6.01 -22.16
CA ARG A 94 -33.45 -6.67 -21.44
C ARG A 94 -33.27 -8.19 -21.29
N SER A 95 -32.59 -8.82 -22.27
CA SER A 95 -32.32 -10.26 -22.26
C SER A 95 -31.09 -10.58 -23.12
N PRO A 96 -29.98 -11.01 -22.52
CA PRO A 96 -29.73 -11.13 -21.09
C PRO A 96 -29.69 -9.77 -20.36
N SER A 97 -29.88 -9.78 -19.04
CA SER A 97 -29.69 -8.54 -18.24
C SER A 97 -28.26 -8.01 -18.37
N PRO A 98 -28.02 -6.68 -18.15
CA PRO A 98 -26.69 -6.10 -18.24
C PRO A 98 -25.64 -6.86 -17.44
N LEU A 99 -25.92 -7.21 -16.18
CA LEU A 99 -25.00 -7.99 -15.34
C LEU A 99 -24.68 -9.35 -15.94
N ARG A 100 -25.69 -10.07 -16.43
CA ARG A 100 -25.49 -11.38 -17.05
C ARG A 100 -24.70 -11.27 -18.35
N TYR A 101 -24.94 -10.20 -19.13
CA TYR A 101 -24.19 -9.94 -20.35
C TYR A 101 -22.71 -9.68 -20.04
N LEU A 102 -22.41 -8.79 -19.08
CA LEU A 102 -21.02 -8.49 -18.67
C LEU A 102 -20.27 -9.74 -18.25
N VAL A 103 -20.90 -10.54 -17.35
CA VAL A 103 -20.34 -11.81 -16.87
C VAL A 103 -20.07 -12.79 -18.02
N SER A 104 -21.02 -12.96 -18.95
CA SER A 104 -20.87 -13.89 -20.07
C SER A 104 -19.77 -13.46 -21.06
N ASN A 105 -19.45 -12.17 -21.12
CA ASN A 105 -18.39 -11.62 -21.95
C ASN A 105 -17.06 -11.42 -21.20
N ALA A 106 -16.91 -12.06 -20.05
CA ALA A 106 -15.71 -12.04 -19.22
C ALA A 106 -15.31 -10.64 -18.73
N VAL A 107 -16.26 -9.68 -18.69
CA VAL A 107 -16.03 -8.36 -18.10
C VAL A 107 -16.00 -8.48 -16.59
N TRP A 108 -14.91 -8.00 -15.98
CA TRP A 108 -14.65 -8.20 -14.56
C TRP A 108 -15.22 -7.07 -13.70
N PRO A 109 -15.99 -7.36 -12.61
CA PRO A 109 -16.50 -6.32 -11.73
C PRO A 109 -15.42 -5.75 -10.79
N GLY A 110 -14.30 -6.47 -10.60
CA GLY A 110 -13.35 -6.19 -9.55
C GLY A 110 -13.89 -6.47 -8.13
N PRO A 111 -13.06 -6.29 -7.11
CA PRO A 111 -13.44 -6.56 -5.73
C PRO A 111 -14.50 -5.59 -5.18
N GLU A 112 -14.63 -4.40 -5.80
CA GLU A 112 -15.59 -3.36 -5.40
C GLU A 112 -16.93 -3.45 -6.13
N GLY A 113 -17.10 -4.45 -7.01
CA GLY A 113 -18.26 -4.54 -7.90
C GLY A 113 -18.20 -3.56 -9.07
N TYR A 114 -19.30 -3.45 -9.83
CA TYR A 114 -19.36 -2.58 -11.02
C TYR A 114 -19.61 -1.12 -10.69
N ALA A 115 -20.09 -0.77 -9.50
CA ALA A 115 -20.37 0.61 -9.11
C ALA A 115 -19.94 0.88 -7.68
N THR A 116 -19.31 2.04 -7.47
CA THR A 116 -18.94 2.55 -6.14
C THR A 116 -19.46 3.97 -6.00
N ILE A 117 -19.99 4.33 -4.82
CA ILE A 117 -20.51 5.64 -4.51
C ILE A 117 -19.73 6.21 -3.35
N GLY A 118 -19.01 7.29 -3.61
CA GLY A 118 -18.30 8.08 -2.62
C GLY A 118 -19.12 9.28 -2.12
N SER A 119 -18.46 10.12 -1.34
CA SER A 119 -19.07 11.39 -0.88
C SER A 119 -19.42 12.33 -2.02
N ASP A 120 -18.58 12.40 -3.03
CA ASP A 120 -18.55 13.43 -4.08
C ASP A 120 -18.66 12.87 -5.50
N ALA A 121 -18.56 11.55 -5.66
CA ALA A 121 -18.61 10.90 -6.96
C ALA A 121 -19.23 9.51 -6.93
N THR A 122 -19.86 9.17 -8.06
CA THR A 122 -20.26 7.80 -8.41
C THR A 122 -19.36 7.31 -9.54
N VAL A 123 -18.81 6.11 -9.41
CA VAL A 123 -17.90 5.52 -10.39
C VAL A 123 -18.35 4.12 -10.75
N PHE A 124 -18.64 3.92 -12.03
CA PHE A 124 -18.85 2.60 -12.61
C PHE A 124 -17.54 2.09 -13.19
N ARG A 125 -17.18 0.84 -12.89
CA ARG A 125 -15.93 0.22 -13.36
C ARG A 125 -16.21 -1.11 -14.04
N PHE A 126 -15.75 -1.22 -15.26
CA PHE A 126 -15.79 -2.44 -16.07
C PHE A 126 -14.33 -2.81 -16.40
N ARG A 127 -13.84 -3.89 -15.82
CA ARG A 127 -12.43 -4.25 -15.88
C ARG A 127 -12.18 -5.48 -16.74
N ASP A 128 -10.92 -5.62 -17.20
CA ASP A 128 -10.44 -6.76 -17.97
C ASP A 128 -11.32 -7.08 -19.20
N ILE A 129 -11.87 -6.06 -19.86
CA ILE A 129 -12.69 -6.24 -21.06
C ILE A 129 -11.77 -6.81 -22.16
N PRO A 130 -12.10 -7.96 -22.76
CA PRO A 130 -11.27 -8.54 -23.81
C PRO A 130 -11.20 -7.63 -25.04
N VAL A 131 -9.99 -7.29 -25.45
CA VAL A 131 -9.72 -6.56 -26.70
C VAL A 131 -9.45 -7.60 -27.79
N THR A 132 -10.49 -7.97 -28.50
CA THR A 132 -10.40 -8.89 -29.65
C THR A 132 -10.36 -8.10 -30.95
N PRO A 133 -10.00 -8.73 -32.09
CA PRO A 133 -10.06 -8.04 -33.40
C PRO A 133 -11.44 -7.48 -33.74
N THR A 134 -12.53 -8.13 -33.28
CA THR A 134 -13.91 -7.66 -33.48
C THR A 134 -14.33 -6.59 -32.49
N MET A 135 -13.63 -6.46 -31.34
CA MET A 135 -13.94 -5.52 -30.24
C MET A 135 -15.38 -5.59 -29.72
N GLU A 136 -16.08 -6.69 -29.89
CA GLU A 136 -17.50 -6.83 -29.55
C GLU A 136 -17.78 -6.57 -28.08
N ALA A 137 -16.96 -7.09 -27.16
CA ALA A 137 -17.08 -6.85 -25.73
C ALA A 137 -16.85 -5.37 -25.37
N VAL A 138 -15.92 -4.70 -26.05
CA VAL A 138 -15.64 -3.27 -25.88
C VAL A 138 -16.82 -2.43 -26.33
N ASP A 139 -17.35 -2.70 -27.54
CA ASP A 139 -18.48 -1.96 -28.11
C ASP A 139 -19.74 -2.09 -27.27
N SER A 140 -20.03 -3.31 -26.82
CA SER A 140 -21.19 -3.57 -25.99
C SER A 140 -21.07 -2.94 -24.59
N THR A 141 -19.87 -2.95 -23.99
CA THR A 141 -19.64 -2.28 -22.71
C THR A 141 -19.74 -0.76 -22.85
N LEU A 142 -19.19 -0.18 -23.90
CA LEU A 142 -19.36 1.26 -24.21
C LEU A 142 -20.83 1.61 -24.42
N LEU A 143 -21.58 0.78 -25.16
CA LEU A 143 -23.04 0.97 -25.32
C LEU A 143 -23.74 0.98 -23.96
N MET A 144 -23.41 0.07 -23.04
CA MET A 144 -23.97 0.10 -21.69
C MET A 144 -23.60 1.40 -20.94
N VAL A 145 -22.36 1.86 -21.05
CA VAL A 145 -21.95 3.12 -20.43
C VAL A 145 -22.77 4.28 -20.93
N PHE A 146 -22.98 4.40 -22.25
CA PHE A 146 -23.80 5.45 -22.84
C PHE A 146 -25.28 5.31 -22.46
N GLU A 147 -25.81 4.10 -22.31
CA GLU A 147 -27.16 3.85 -21.78
C GLU A 147 -27.28 4.33 -20.32
N ILE A 148 -26.25 4.10 -19.48
CA ILE A 148 -26.22 4.59 -18.09
C ILE A 148 -26.22 6.12 -18.08
N VAL A 149 -25.39 6.77 -18.90
CA VAL A 149 -25.35 8.23 -19.04
C VAL A 149 -26.72 8.78 -19.42
N ASN A 150 -27.41 8.15 -20.37
CA ASN A 150 -28.72 8.59 -20.88
C ASN A 150 -29.86 8.29 -19.89
N ALA A 151 -29.77 7.16 -19.17
CA ALA A 151 -30.79 6.73 -18.22
C ALA A 151 -30.63 7.36 -16.83
N ALA A 152 -29.47 7.98 -16.51
CA ALA A 152 -29.21 8.53 -15.20
C ALA A 152 -30.27 9.59 -14.83
N PRO A 153 -31.30 9.28 -14.05
CA PRO A 153 -32.22 10.26 -13.52
C PRO A 153 -31.50 11.03 -12.46
N GLY A 154 -31.64 12.31 -12.49
CA GLY A 154 -31.25 13.14 -11.36
C GLY A 154 -32.07 12.82 -10.15
N ALA A 155 -31.51 13.09 -8.98
CA ALA A 155 -32.25 13.13 -7.74
C ALA A 155 -33.53 13.94 -7.93
N VAL A 156 -34.65 13.39 -7.54
CA VAL A 156 -35.99 13.96 -7.38
C VAL A 156 -36.44 15.10 -8.34
N SER A 157 -35.58 15.91 -8.90
CA SER A 157 -35.93 17.06 -9.79
C SER A 157 -35.02 17.33 -10.98
N GLY A 158 -33.97 16.58 -11.20
CA GLY A 158 -33.04 16.86 -12.28
C GLY A 158 -32.18 15.66 -12.70
N ARG A 159 -31.81 15.59 -13.95
CA ARG A 159 -30.88 14.61 -14.50
C ARG A 159 -29.46 15.06 -14.21
N TYR A 160 -28.52 14.13 -13.96
CA TYR A 160 -27.12 14.52 -13.85
C TYR A 160 -26.65 15.25 -15.12
N PRO A 161 -26.07 16.46 -15.00
CA PRO A 161 -25.57 17.18 -16.15
C PRO A 161 -24.52 16.35 -16.89
N ILE A 162 -24.59 16.32 -18.20
CA ILE A 162 -23.68 15.55 -19.05
C ILE A 162 -22.25 16.07 -18.87
N GLY A 163 -22.05 17.39 -18.76
CA GLY A 163 -20.74 18.00 -18.52
C GLY A 163 -20.10 17.65 -17.20
N SER A 164 -20.86 17.07 -16.26
CA SER A 164 -20.35 16.55 -14.98
C SER A 164 -19.95 15.07 -15.02
N GLN A 165 -19.82 14.49 -16.21
CA GLN A 165 -19.51 13.08 -16.40
C GLN A 165 -18.27 12.89 -17.27
N ALA A 166 -17.52 11.83 -17.00
CA ALA A 166 -16.38 11.44 -17.81
C ALA A 166 -16.37 9.95 -18.10
N ILE A 167 -15.94 9.60 -19.32
CA ILE A 167 -15.68 8.21 -19.73
C ILE A 167 -14.18 8.02 -19.82
N ILE A 168 -13.66 7.01 -19.12
CA ILE A 168 -12.24 6.68 -19.06
C ILE A 168 -12.02 5.31 -19.69
N LEU A 169 -11.12 5.23 -20.64
CA LEU A 169 -10.65 3.99 -21.26
C LEU A 169 -9.16 3.83 -20.95
N ALA A 170 -8.78 2.74 -20.29
CA ALA A 170 -7.38 2.47 -19.96
C ALA A 170 -7.02 1.02 -20.36
N GLY A 171 -6.10 0.85 -21.31
CA GLY A 171 -5.68 -0.47 -21.74
C GLY A 171 -5.15 -0.54 -23.16
N ASP A 172 -5.23 -1.72 -23.75
CA ASP A 172 -4.68 -2.01 -25.07
C ASP A 172 -5.60 -1.50 -26.21
N ILE A 173 -5.78 -0.18 -26.25
CA ILE A 173 -6.54 0.48 -27.30
C ILE A 173 -5.83 1.77 -27.72
N THR A 174 -5.81 2.08 -29.00
CA THR A 174 -5.25 3.34 -29.49
C THR A 174 -6.23 4.49 -29.32
N ALA A 175 -5.71 5.70 -29.08
CA ALA A 175 -6.54 6.90 -28.94
C ALA A 175 -7.48 7.10 -30.13
N SER A 176 -6.99 6.89 -31.36
CA SER A 176 -7.79 7.06 -32.59
C SER A 176 -9.00 6.13 -32.65
N VAL A 177 -8.80 4.83 -32.34
CA VAL A 177 -9.89 3.84 -32.34
C VAL A 177 -10.90 4.16 -31.23
N ALA A 178 -10.40 4.45 -30.02
CA ALA A 178 -11.26 4.79 -28.88
C ALA A 178 -12.10 6.05 -29.14
N THR A 179 -11.48 7.13 -29.62
CA THR A 179 -12.19 8.38 -29.94
C THR A 179 -13.24 8.17 -31.03
N GLY A 180 -12.92 7.38 -32.05
CA GLY A 180 -13.90 7.04 -33.11
C GLY A 180 -15.14 6.34 -32.55
N LYS A 181 -14.94 5.36 -31.65
CA LYS A 181 -16.04 4.65 -30.97
C LYS A 181 -16.84 5.57 -30.04
N LEU A 182 -16.18 6.42 -29.26
CA LEU A 182 -16.83 7.38 -28.37
C LEU A 182 -17.68 8.39 -29.17
N ASN A 183 -17.17 8.97 -30.26
CA ASN A 183 -17.91 9.89 -31.09
C ASN A 183 -19.15 9.23 -31.74
N MET A 184 -19.00 8.02 -32.26
CA MET A 184 -20.12 7.27 -32.85
C MET A 184 -21.21 6.98 -31.80
N LEU A 185 -20.86 6.53 -30.61
CA LEU A 185 -21.82 6.19 -29.58
C LEU A 185 -22.40 7.42 -28.87
N SER A 186 -21.68 8.54 -28.85
CA SER A 186 -22.20 9.80 -28.29
C SER A 186 -23.45 10.33 -29.02
N MET A 187 -23.62 9.95 -30.29
CA MET A 187 -24.81 10.27 -31.07
C MET A 187 -26.09 9.60 -30.55
N LEU A 188 -25.96 8.61 -29.68
CA LEU A 188 -27.10 7.94 -29.01
C LEU A 188 -27.69 8.76 -27.86
N ILE A 189 -27.02 9.83 -27.46
CA ILE A 189 -27.45 10.71 -26.38
C ILE A 189 -28.14 11.91 -26.99
N ASP A 190 -29.43 12.00 -26.77
CA ASP A 190 -30.25 13.11 -27.29
C ASP A 190 -30.03 14.43 -26.51
N ARG A 191 -29.38 14.34 -25.36
CA ARG A 191 -29.17 15.49 -24.46
C ARG A 191 -27.87 16.21 -24.76
N LYS A 192 -27.91 17.55 -24.68
CA LYS A 192 -26.74 18.42 -24.84
C LYS A 192 -26.63 19.43 -23.70
N ASP A 193 -26.96 19.03 -22.49
CA ASP A 193 -26.78 19.88 -21.31
C ASP A 193 -25.30 19.86 -20.89
N ALA A 194 -24.56 20.84 -21.37
CA ALA A 194 -23.15 21.04 -21.00
C ALA A 194 -22.96 21.59 -19.59
N ASP A 195 -24.04 21.72 -18.83
CA ASP A 195 -23.97 22.19 -17.45
C ASP A 195 -23.02 21.29 -16.64
N VAL A 196 -22.29 21.93 -15.72
CA VAL A 196 -21.36 21.27 -14.82
C VAL A 196 -21.83 21.54 -13.39
N ILE A 197 -21.82 20.52 -12.55
CA ILE A 197 -22.05 20.71 -11.11
C ILE A 197 -20.92 21.61 -10.61
N GLU A 198 -21.29 22.82 -10.15
CA GLU A 198 -20.34 23.77 -9.62
C GLU A 198 -19.70 23.25 -8.33
N ASP A 199 -18.43 23.55 -8.19
CA ASP A 199 -17.69 23.28 -6.95
C ASP A 199 -18.12 24.31 -5.89
N THR A 200 -18.87 23.84 -4.90
CA THR A 200 -19.38 24.69 -3.82
C THR A 200 -18.44 24.77 -2.62
N TYR A 201 -17.23 24.20 -2.73
CA TYR A 201 -16.26 24.20 -1.64
C TYR A 201 -15.94 25.61 -1.16
N LYS A 202 -16.06 25.83 0.14
CA LYS A 202 -15.64 27.06 0.83
C LYS A 202 -14.82 26.68 2.04
N TRP A 203 -13.64 27.28 2.15
CA TRP A 203 -12.81 27.13 3.33
C TRP A 203 -13.38 27.94 4.47
N GLU A 204 -13.62 27.29 5.60
CA GLU A 204 -14.01 27.91 6.86
C GLU A 204 -12.98 27.58 7.93
N SER A 205 -12.17 28.58 8.31
CA SER A 205 -11.17 28.38 9.36
C SER A 205 -11.84 28.25 10.71
N ALA A 206 -11.62 27.13 11.40
CA ALA A 206 -12.04 26.92 12.77
C ALA A 206 -11.11 27.69 13.73
N LYS A 207 -11.69 28.62 14.51
CA LYS A 207 -10.93 29.47 15.45
C LYS A 207 -10.43 28.71 16.67
N ASN A 208 -11.07 27.62 17.02
CA ASN A 208 -10.78 26.82 18.21
C ASN A 208 -10.75 25.33 17.85
N PRO A 209 -10.00 24.51 18.60
CA PRO A 209 -10.00 23.06 18.39
C PRO A 209 -11.37 22.45 18.65
N VAL A 210 -11.74 21.47 17.83
CA VAL A 210 -12.94 20.67 17.99
C VAL A 210 -12.56 19.34 18.65
N ILE A 211 -13.23 18.97 19.75
CA ILE A 211 -13.00 17.70 20.44
C ILE A 211 -14.14 16.74 20.13
N ARG A 212 -13.81 15.63 19.50
CA ARG A 212 -14.72 14.52 19.19
C ARG A 212 -14.46 13.34 20.10
N ARG A 213 -15.50 12.79 20.70
CA ARG A 213 -15.42 11.59 21.54
C ARG A 213 -16.23 10.49 20.91
N LEU A 214 -15.57 9.39 20.59
CA LEU A 214 -16.14 8.24 19.90
C LEU A 214 -15.92 6.98 20.73
N PRO A 215 -16.74 5.94 20.55
CA PRO A 215 -16.55 4.64 21.19
C PRO A 215 -15.15 4.08 20.91
N ALA A 216 -14.62 3.34 21.87
CA ALA A 216 -13.35 2.63 21.74
C ALA A 216 -13.38 1.68 20.53
N PRO A 217 -12.29 1.54 19.78
CA PRO A 217 -12.23 0.63 18.64
C PRO A 217 -12.31 -0.84 19.08
N ALA A 218 -11.91 -1.13 20.30
CA ALA A 218 -11.96 -2.45 20.91
C ALA A 218 -11.94 -2.35 22.45
N PRO A 219 -12.44 -3.36 23.22
CA PRO A 219 -12.62 -3.28 24.67
C PRO A 219 -11.37 -2.93 25.49
N MET A 220 -10.19 -3.23 24.99
CA MET A 220 -8.92 -3.00 25.73
C MET A 220 -8.05 -1.91 25.08
N LEU A 221 -8.60 -1.19 24.10
CA LEU A 221 -7.84 -0.27 23.27
C LEU A 221 -8.48 1.10 23.19
N GLY A 222 -7.63 2.12 23.18
CA GLY A 222 -8.00 3.47 22.83
C GLY A 222 -7.17 3.99 21.66
N THR A 223 -7.82 4.74 20.78
CA THR A 223 -7.16 5.47 19.69
C THR A 223 -7.30 6.96 19.93
N PHE A 224 -6.17 7.66 19.92
CA PHE A 224 -6.12 9.11 20.02
C PHE A 224 -5.53 9.68 18.74
N SER A 225 -6.18 10.69 18.17
CA SER A 225 -5.70 11.36 16.98
C SER A 225 -5.84 12.88 17.05
N LEU A 226 -4.90 13.54 16.40
CA LEU A 226 -4.90 14.97 16.09
C LEU A 226 -5.00 15.11 14.58
N THR A 227 -5.98 15.83 14.09
CA THR A 227 -6.19 16.09 12.66
C THR A 227 -6.22 17.59 12.42
N TRP A 228 -5.28 18.10 11.66
CA TRP A 228 -5.25 19.48 11.20
C TRP A 228 -5.90 19.58 9.84
N HIS A 229 -6.73 20.60 9.69
CA HIS A 229 -7.39 20.92 8.43
C HIS A 229 -6.69 22.12 7.79
N SER A 230 -6.54 22.08 6.50
CA SER A 230 -6.05 23.18 5.67
C SER A 230 -6.93 23.37 4.43
N PRO A 231 -6.92 24.57 3.82
CA PRO A 231 -7.69 24.77 2.61
C PRO A 231 -7.24 23.83 1.50
N ARG A 232 -8.19 23.32 0.75
CA ARG A 232 -7.91 22.51 -0.43
C ARG A 232 -7.10 23.29 -1.46
N THR A 233 -6.10 22.68 -2.07
CA THR A 233 -5.38 23.24 -3.20
C THR A 233 -6.36 23.57 -4.34
N PRO A 234 -6.36 24.82 -4.85
CA PRO A 234 -7.22 25.21 -5.96
C PRO A 234 -7.05 24.31 -7.17
N ARG A 235 -8.16 24.05 -7.87
CA ARG A 235 -8.18 23.10 -9.02
C ARG A 235 -7.17 23.49 -10.12
N GLU A 236 -6.99 24.79 -10.34
CA GLU A 236 -6.07 25.33 -11.36
C GLU A 236 -4.58 25.06 -11.00
N GLN A 237 -4.30 24.86 -9.72
CA GLN A 237 -2.95 24.59 -9.22
C GLN A 237 -2.63 23.09 -9.11
N MET A 238 -3.66 22.25 -9.15
CA MET A 238 -3.49 20.80 -9.02
C MET A 238 -2.58 20.16 -10.08
N PRO A 239 -2.54 20.60 -11.36
CA PRO A 239 -1.61 20.04 -12.34
C PRO A 239 -0.17 20.58 -12.20
N THR A 240 0.09 21.53 -11.31
CA THR A 240 1.42 22.12 -11.10
C THR A 240 2.29 21.30 -10.15
N ILE A 241 3.52 21.76 -9.92
CA ILE A 241 4.45 21.16 -8.95
C ILE A 241 4.04 21.39 -7.49
N GLN A 242 3.12 22.31 -7.21
CA GLN A 242 2.75 22.69 -5.83
C GLN A 242 2.21 21.51 -5.01
N PRO A 243 1.20 20.73 -5.45
CA PRO A 243 0.71 19.58 -4.67
C PRO A 243 1.80 18.54 -4.44
N LEU A 244 2.73 18.42 -5.40
CA LEU A 244 3.85 17.50 -5.31
C LEU A 244 4.83 17.89 -4.19
N VAL A 245 5.18 19.18 -4.08
CA VAL A 245 6.04 19.72 -3.01
C VAL A 245 5.34 19.66 -1.66
N SER A 246 4.04 19.99 -1.60
CA SER A 246 3.24 19.86 -0.39
C SER A 246 3.24 18.40 0.10
N SER A 247 3.00 17.44 -0.79
CA SER A 247 3.05 16.01 -0.46
C SER A 247 4.43 15.57 0.05
N LEU A 248 5.53 16.12 -0.48
CA LEU A 248 6.88 15.85 0.02
C LEU A 248 7.02 16.32 1.48
N PHE A 249 6.68 17.58 1.77
CA PHE A 249 6.81 18.13 3.11
C PHE A 249 5.88 17.46 4.12
N PHE A 250 4.66 17.11 3.74
CA PHE A 250 3.79 16.30 4.58
C PHE A 250 4.35 14.90 4.82
N GLY A 251 4.98 14.27 3.84
CA GLY A 251 5.66 12.98 4.00
C GLY A 251 6.86 13.08 4.95
N GLU A 252 7.64 14.15 4.86
CA GLU A 252 8.74 14.44 5.77
C GLU A 252 8.22 14.73 7.20
N LEU A 253 7.13 15.50 7.34
CA LEU A 253 6.48 15.78 8.63
C LEU A 253 5.90 14.51 9.26
N ALA A 254 5.25 13.67 8.48
CA ALA A 254 4.75 12.37 8.94
C ALA A 254 5.90 11.49 9.47
N THR A 255 6.99 11.40 8.70
CA THR A 255 8.19 10.64 9.10
C THR A 255 8.82 11.18 10.38
N LEU A 256 8.88 12.52 10.55
CA LEU A 256 9.36 13.17 11.77
C LEU A 256 8.47 12.85 12.96
N ALA A 257 7.16 13.02 12.80
CA ALA A 257 6.17 12.77 13.85
C ALA A 257 6.23 11.31 14.32
N GLU A 258 6.22 10.36 13.38
CA GLU A 258 6.34 8.93 13.71
C GLU A 258 7.65 8.59 14.42
N LYS A 259 8.76 9.14 13.98
CA LYS A 259 10.09 8.92 14.58
C LYS A 259 10.14 9.42 16.02
N ARG A 260 9.72 10.68 16.25
CA ARG A 260 9.73 11.28 17.60
C ARG A 260 8.71 10.61 18.53
N LEU A 261 7.50 10.33 18.05
CA LEU A 261 6.49 9.62 18.82
C LEU A 261 6.92 8.19 19.18
N SER A 262 7.48 7.47 18.23
CA SER A 262 8.04 6.11 18.49
C SER A 262 9.13 6.15 19.57
N LYS A 263 9.95 7.19 19.58
CA LYS A 263 10.95 7.40 20.63
C LYS A 263 10.28 7.71 21.97
N ALA A 264 9.35 8.68 22.01
CA ALA A 264 8.65 9.09 23.22
C ALA A 264 7.88 7.93 23.88
N PHE A 265 7.15 7.14 23.09
CA PHE A 265 6.43 5.95 23.57
C PHE A 265 7.37 4.89 24.14
N ARG A 266 8.50 4.66 23.51
CA ARG A 266 9.51 3.71 23.98
C ARG A 266 10.14 4.14 25.30
N GLU A 267 10.51 5.42 25.44
CA GLU A 267 11.06 5.98 26.67
C GLU A 267 10.04 5.96 27.81
N ALA A 268 8.77 6.11 27.48
CA ALA A 268 7.65 6.04 28.42
C ALA A 268 7.19 4.60 28.71
N GLU A 269 7.80 3.59 28.09
CA GLU A 269 7.45 2.16 28.16
C GLU A 269 5.99 1.87 27.77
N ILE A 270 5.43 2.68 26.85
CA ILE A 270 4.11 2.47 26.29
C ILE A 270 4.21 1.63 25.01
N ALA A 271 3.51 0.51 25.01
CA ALA A 271 3.38 -0.30 23.80
C ALA A 271 2.31 0.29 22.89
N VAL A 272 2.72 0.61 21.67
CA VAL A 272 1.85 1.14 20.61
C VAL A 272 1.56 0.01 19.63
N THR A 273 0.33 -0.07 19.19
CA THR A 273 -0.17 -1.12 18.31
C THR A 273 -0.48 -0.61 16.92
N GLY A 274 -0.72 0.67 16.80
CA GLY A 274 -0.82 1.42 15.57
C GLY A 274 -0.31 2.82 15.82
N LEU A 275 0.67 3.26 15.07
CA LEU A 275 1.16 4.64 15.01
C LEU A 275 1.27 4.98 13.54
N ASP A 276 0.54 5.98 13.13
CA ASP A 276 0.59 6.49 11.76
C ASP A 276 0.42 8.00 11.74
N ALA A 277 1.03 8.60 10.74
CA ALA A 277 0.83 9.98 10.35
C ALA A 277 0.49 10.01 8.86
N GLU A 278 -0.65 10.59 8.51
CA GLU A 278 -1.22 10.54 7.17
C GLU A 278 -1.62 11.93 6.68
N TYR A 279 -1.30 12.21 5.41
CA TYR A 279 -1.79 13.37 4.69
C TYR A 279 -2.79 12.95 3.61
N ILE A 280 -3.94 13.60 3.59
CA ILE A 280 -4.94 13.48 2.54
C ILE A 280 -5.01 14.82 1.80
N GLY A 281 -4.48 14.83 0.58
CA GLY A 281 -4.44 16.03 -0.26
C GLY A 281 -5.66 16.18 -1.17
N GLY A 282 -5.72 17.31 -1.85
CA GLY A 282 -6.81 17.68 -2.75
C GLY A 282 -6.96 16.80 -4.00
N ASP A 283 -6.04 15.89 -4.26
CA ASP A 283 -6.11 14.88 -5.33
C ASP A 283 -6.94 13.63 -4.95
N LYS A 284 -7.37 13.55 -3.69
CA LYS A 284 -8.09 12.39 -3.13
C LYS A 284 -9.47 12.73 -2.56
N ALA A 285 -9.75 14.00 -2.31
CA ALA A 285 -11.02 14.41 -1.73
C ALA A 285 -11.44 15.81 -2.18
N ALA A 286 -12.74 16.04 -2.25
CA ALA A 286 -13.32 17.36 -2.58
C ALA A 286 -13.30 18.34 -1.42
N GLY A 287 -13.06 17.88 -0.19
CA GLY A 287 -13.06 18.69 1.03
C GLY A 287 -11.69 19.27 1.39
N ASP A 288 -11.55 19.64 2.65
CA ASP A 288 -10.29 20.14 3.21
C ASP A 288 -9.16 19.13 3.05
N GLU A 289 -7.95 19.63 2.86
CA GLU A 289 -6.77 18.82 3.03
C GLU A 289 -6.53 18.57 4.52
N THR A 290 -6.09 17.36 4.87
CA THR A 290 -5.93 16.99 6.28
C THR A 290 -4.59 16.33 6.54
N PHE A 291 -3.97 16.70 7.67
CA PHE A 291 -2.84 15.98 8.23
C PHE A 291 -3.25 15.35 9.56
N THR A 292 -3.16 14.05 9.67
CA THR A 292 -3.60 13.30 10.87
C THR A 292 -2.45 12.55 11.47
N VAL A 293 -2.27 12.70 12.79
CA VAL A 293 -1.37 11.85 13.59
C VAL A 293 -2.24 11.01 14.52
N ARG A 294 -2.05 9.71 14.51
CA ARG A 294 -2.89 8.76 15.23
C ARG A 294 -2.08 7.69 15.93
N ALA A 295 -2.42 7.38 17.18
CA ALA A 295 -1.86 6.23 17.87
C ALA A 295 -2.94 5.40 18.57
N THR A 296 -2.78 4.08 18.52
CA THR A 296 -3.63 3.12 19.22
C THR A 296 -2.79 2.40 20.29
N VAL A 297 -3.27 2.45 21.53
CA VAL A 297 -2.58 1.93 22.72
C VAL A 297 -3.54 1.18 23.63
N ALA A 298 -3.00 0.41 24.58
CA ALA A 298 -3.82 -0.19 25.63
C ALA A 298 -4.51 0.90 26.48
N MET A 299 -5.74 0.62 26.93
CA MET A 299 -6.56 1.56 27.72
C MET A 299 -5.83 2.08 28.96
N ARG A 300 -5.06 1.23 29.64
CA ARG A 300 -4.28 1.61 30.84
C ARG A 300 -3.25 2.73 30.57
N ASP A 301 -2.73 2.79 29.35
CA ASP A 301 -1.71 3.75 28.93
C ASP A 301 -2.29 4.96 28.18
N TYR A 302 -3.60 4.94 27.92
CA TYR A 302 -4.28 5.85 27.01
C TYR A 302 -4.10 7.35 27.35
N LYS A 303 -4.34 7.71 28.60
CA LYS A 303 -4.18 9.11 29.06
C LYS A 303 -2.73 9.58 28.94
N LYS A 304 -1.76 8.73 29.27
CA LYS A 304 -0.33 9.03 29.15
C LYS A 304 0.07 9.17 27.67
N ALA A 305 -0.45 8.30 26.82
CA ALA A 305 -0.23 8.35 25.37
C ALA A 305 -0.79 9.64 24.74
N ALA A 306 -2.04 10.00 25.05
CA ALA A 306 -2.64 11.24 24.54
C ALA A 306 -1.81 12.48 24.92
N ARG A 307 -1.33 12.52 26.17
CA ARG A 307 -0.45 13.61 26.62
C ARG A 307 0.88 13.64 25.85
N LEU A 308 1.49 12.47 25.60
CA LEU A 308 2.75 12.39 24.85
C LEU A 308 2.58 12.81 23.40
N ILE A 309 1.48 12.40 22.73
CA ILE A 309 1.19 12.81 21.36
C ILE A 309 1.10 14.35 21.29
N ILE A 310 0.28 14.97 22.15
CA ILE A 310 0.14 16.43 22.17
C ILE A 310 1.49 17.11 22.45
N ALA A 311 2.26 16.60 23.43
CA ALA A 311 3.54 17.20 23.80
C ALA A 311 4.59 17.09 22.68
N THR A 312 4.67 15.94 21.98
CA THR A 312 5.61 15.72 20.89
C THR A 312 5.26 16.59 19.68
N MET A 313 3.97 16.69 19.35
CA MET A 313 3.54 17.57 18.25
C MET A 313 3.78 19.05 18.56
N ALA A 314 3.57 19.45 19.82
CA ALA A 314 3.89 20.79 20.32
C ALA A 314 5.39 21.10 20.25
N GLU A 315 6.25 20.10 20.50
CA GLU A 315 7.70 20.25 20.37
C GLU A 315 8.10 20.45 18.91
N ILE A 316 7.53 19.66 17.98
CA ILE A 316 7.79 19.81 16.54
C ILE A 316 7.36 21.20 16.05
N ASP A 317 6.18 21.67 16.44
CA ASP A 317 5.67 22.99 16.10
C ASP A 317 6.62 24.10 16.58
N ARG A 318 7.02 24.08 17.85
CA ARG A 318 7.74 25.19 18.48
C ARG A 318 9.23 25.22 18.22
N SER A 319 9.83 24.03 18.14
CA SER A 319 11.29 23.89 18.07
C SER A 319 11.77 23.44 16.68
N GLY A 320 10.85 22.97 15.84
CA GLY A 320 11.22 22.41 14.54
C GLY A 320 12.15 21.20 14.63
N THR A 321 13.05 21.08 13.67
CA THR A 321 14.04 20.02 13.61
C THR A 321 15.44 20.56 13.27
N THR A 322 16.48 19.84 13.65
CA THR A 322 17.89 20.18 13.32
C THR A 322 18.25 19.73 11.91
N LEU A 323 19.31 20.31 11.34
CA LEU A 323 19.83 19.93 10.04
C LEU A 323 20.18 18.44 9.94
N ALA A 324 20.73 17.87 11.02
CA ALA A 324 21.09 16.46 11.07
C ALA A 324 19.85 15.55 11.02
N GLU A 325 18.82 15.87 11.82
CA GLU A 325 17.56 15.13 11.85
C GLU A 325 16.78 15.29 10.53
N TYR A 326 16.77 16.49 9.97
CA TYR A 326 16.13 16.78 8.69
C TYR A 326 16.76 15.97 7.53
N ARG A 327 18.10 15.94 7.46
CA ARG A 327 18.81 15.13 6.45
C ARG A 327 18.44 13.66 6.49
N ASP A 328 18.32 13.10 7.69
CA ASP A 328 17.88 11.71 7.89
C ASP A 328 16.46 11.47 7.36
N ILE A 329 15.52 12.33 7.73
CA ILE A 329 14.11 12.24 7.31
C ILE A 329 13.99 12.42 5.80
N SER A 330 14.58 13.48 5.26
CA SER A 330 14.52 13.82 3.84
C SER A 330 15.18 12.73 2.97
N SER A 331 16.30 12.18 3.41
CA SER A 331 16.95 11.06 2.72
C SER A 331 16.05 9.84 2.66
N LYS A 332 15.39 9.50 3.76
CA LYS A 332 14.45 8.36 3.82
C LYS A 332 13.27 8.57 2.86
N VAL A 333 12.60 9.71 2.96
CA VAL A 333 11.41 10.01 2.14
C VAL A 333 11.77 10.06 0.65
N ARG A 334 12.85 10.72 0.28
CA ARG A 334 13.30 10.80 -1.12
C ARG A 334 13.72 9.45 -1.68
N THR A 335 14.39 8.61 -0.87
CA THR A 335 14.72 7.24 -1.26
C THR A 335 13.46 6.43 -1.55
N GLU A 336 12.44 6.57 -0.71
CA GLU A 336 11.16 5.88 -0.91
C GLU A 336 10.42 6.38 -2.17
N ILE A 337 10.41 7.69 -2.40
CA ILE A 337 9.86 8.29 -3.63
C ILE A 337 10.59 7.76 -4.87
N ALA A 338 11.92 7.75 -4.86
CA ALA A 338 12.72 7.25 -5.98
C ALA A 338 12.47 5.75 -6.24
N LEU A 339 12.35 4.96 -5.18
CA LEU A 339 12.05 3.53 -5.28
C LEU A 339 10.64 3.26 -5.82
N THR A 340 9.66 4.07 -5.44
CA THR A 340 8.26 3.87 -5.85
C THR A 340 7.98 4.45 -7.23
N GLY A 341 8.53 5.62 -7.55
CA GLY A 341 8.26 6.32 -8.81
C GLY A 341 8.79 5.60 -10.05
N GLY A 342 9.98 4.99 -9.96
CA GLY A 342 10.60 4.28 -11.09
C GLY A 342 10.19 2.83 -11.27
N THR A 343 9.49 2.23 -10.31
CA THR A 343 9.34 0.76 -10.23
C THR A 343 7.91 0.25 -10.23
N ARG A 344 6.93 1.13 -10.11
CA ARG A 344 5.52 0.71 -10.10
C ARG A 344 5.03 0.34 -11.49
N VAL A 345 4.56 -0.91 -11.64
CA VAL A 345 3.88 -1.35 -12.86
C VAL A 345 2.67 -0.45 -13.14
N GLN A 346 2.59 0.10 -14.33
CA GLN A 346 1.46 0.91 -14.76
C GLN A 346 0.35 -0.01 -15.25
N THR A 347 -0.56 -0.39 -14.36
CA THR A 347 -1.75 -1.18 -14.70
C THR A 347 -2.88 -0.32 -15.27
N ASN A 348 -3.84 -0.94 -15.94
CA ASN A 348 -5.04 -0.26 -16.42
C ASN A 348 -5.79 0.42 -15.27
N SER A 349 -5.92 -0.27 -14.12
CA SER A 349 -6.55 0.29 -12.93
C SER A 349 -5.84 1.55 -12.43
N ARG A 350 -4.51 1.62 -12.46
CA ARG A 350 -3.75 2.82 -12.06
C ARG A 350 -3.97 4.00 -12.99
N TYR A 351 -4.00 3.74 -14.30
CA TYR A 351 -4.37 4.78 -15.26
C TYR A 351 -5.80 5.26 -15.03
N THR A 352 -6.72 4.34 -14.80
CA THR A 352 -8.12 4.66 -14.47
C THR A 352 -8.20 5.56 -13.25
N ASP A 353 -7.56 5.20 -12.13
CA ASP A 353 -7.58 5.99 -10.89
C ASP A 353 -6.93 7.36 -11.06
N LYS A 354 -5.82 7.46 -11.82
CA LYS A 354 -5.18 8.74 -12.17
C LYS A 354 -6.14 9.64 -12.97
N CYS A 355 -6.81 9.10 -13.96
CA CYS A 355 -7.78 9.84 -14.77
C CYS A 355 -9.01 10.26 -13.96
N ILE A 356 -9.48 9.40 -13.04
CA ILE A 356 -10.57 9.74 -12.11
C ILE A 356 -10.16 10.94 -11.24
N SER A 357 -8.98 10.90 -10.61
CA SER A 357 -8.48 12.01 -9.79
C SER A 357 -8.29 13.30 -10.62
N SER A 358 -7.83 13.18 -11.86
CA SER A 358 -7.72 14.33 -12.76
C SER A 358 -9.09 14.93 -13.10
N PHE A 359 -10.08 14.09 -13.42
CA PHE A 359 -11.42 14.57 -13.73
C PHE A 359 -12.08 15.20 -12.50
N LEU A 360 -12.06 14.53 -11.35
CA LEU A 360 -12.74 14.99 -10.14
C LEU A 360 -12.06 16.21 -9.54
N TYR A 361 -10.74 16.17 -9.37
CA TYR A 361 -9.99 17.12 -8.56
C TYR A 361 -8.98 17.98 -9.33
N GLY A 362 -8.77 17.71 -10.62
CA GLY A 362 -7.77 18.41 -11.42
C GLY A 362 -6.35 17.86 -11.25
N ALA A 363 -6.18 16.69 -10.63
CA ALA A 363 -4.87 16.10 -10.35
C ALA A 363 -4.03 15.93 -11.64
N SER A 364 -2.70 16.09 -11.49
CA SER A 364 -1.75 15.97 -12.60
C SER A 364 -1.77 14.58 -13.22
N LEU A 365 -1.76 14.53 -14.55
CA LEU A 365 -1.61 13.31 -15.34
C LEU A 365 -0.14 12.89 -15.54
N ALA A 366 0.83 13.58 -14.96
CA ALA A 366 2.24 13.19 -15.01
C ALA A 366 2.47 11.77 -14.51
N THR A 367 3.48 11.10 -15.07
CA THR A 367 3.86 9.75 -14.63
C THR A 367 4.46 9.77 -13.23
N ASP A 368 4.35 8.65 -12.49
CA ASP A 368 4.99 8.51 -11.17
C ASP A 368 6.51 8.69 -11.27
N LYS A 369 7.09 8.28 -12.40
CA LYS A 369 8.51 8.47 -12.70
C LYS A 369 8.89 9.94 -12.82
N GLU A 370 8.15 10.72 -13.61
CA GLU A 370 8.38 12.16 -13.74
C GLU A 370 8.22 12.89 -12.40
N LYS A 371 7.15 12.58 -11.65
CA LYS A 371 6.94 13.13 -10.31
C LYS A 371 8.10 12.83 -9.36
N ALA A 372 8.59 11.58 -9.37
CA ALA A 372 9.73 11.18 -8.56
C ALA A 372 11.02 11.90 -9.01
N GLU A 373 11.27 12.03 -10.30
CA GLU A 373 12.43 12.74 -10.85
C GLU A 373 12.45 14.23 -10.46
N TYR A 374 11.28 14.89 -10.46
CA TYR A 374 11.16 16.26 -9.96
C TYR A 374 11.57 16.39 -8.49
N LEU A 375 11.17 15.44 -7.64
CA LEU A 375 11.44 15.50 -6.21
C LEU A 375 12.84 15.04 -5.80
N THR A 376 13.47 14.16 -6.59
CA THR A 376 14.73 13.49 -6.21
C THR A 376 15.91 13.84 -7.09
N GLY A 377 15.68 14.41 -8.27
CA GLY A 377 16.68 14.59 -9.33
C GLY A 377 17.65 15.77 -9.15
N LYS A 378 17.53 16.59 -8.10
CA LYS A 378 18.32 17.79 -7.91
C LYS A 378 19.12 17.77 -6.61
N ASP A 379 20.36 18.27 -6.67
CA ASP A 379 21.11 18.63 -5.48
C ASP A 379 20.42 19.80 -4.77
N VAL A 380 19.87 19.53 -3.61
CA VAL A 380 19.09 20.46 -2.84
C VAL A 380 19.94 21.08 -1.76
N ASN A 381 19.91 22.41 -1.64
CA ASN A 381 20.50 23.07 -0.48
C ASN A 381 19.71 22.69 0.78
N GLN A 382 20.26 21.77 1.56
CA GLN A 382 19.61 21.17 2.73
C GLN A 382 19.29 22.20 3.82
N GLU A 383 20.04 23.29 3.93
CA GLU A 383 19.77 24.35 4.92
C GLU A 383 18.57 25.20 4.53
N VAL A 384 18.42 25.46 3.24
CA VAL A 384 17.25 26.17 2.71
C VAL A 384 15.99 25.33 2.91
N TYR A 385 16.05 24.06 2.55
CA TYR A 385 14.91 23.16 2.74
C TYR A 385 14.56 22.93 4.20
N LEU A 386 15.53 22.87 5.10
CA LEU A 386 15.30 22.82 6.55
C LEU A 386 14.48 24.03 7.03
N LYS A 387 14.87 25.25 6.62
CA LYS A 387 14.11 26.45 6.99
C LYS A 387 12.69 26.40 6.45
N LEU A 388 12.51 26.03 5.19
CA LEU A 388 11.18 25.86 4.58
C LEU A 388 10.35 24.80 5.31
N PHE A 389 10.94 23.66 5.62
CA PHE A 389 10.29 22.56 6.32
C PHE A 389 9.86 22.96 7.74
N ASN A 390 10.74 23.61 8.53
CA ASN A 390 10.40 24.04 9.88
C ASN A 390 9.25 25.07 9.87
N ASN A 391 9.26 26.00 8.91
CA ASN A 391 8.19 26.96 8.76
C ASN A 391 6.88 26.33 8.29
N PHE A 392 6.96 25.38 7.35
CA PHE A 392 5.83 24.57 6.92
C PHE A 392 5.22 23.82 8.11
N SER A 393 6.05 23.12 8.89
CA SER A 393 5.60 22.35 10.04
C SER A 393 4.92 23.23 11.10
N ALA A 394 5.48 24.40 11.41
CA ALA A 394 4.88 25.36 12.33
C ALA A 394 3.56 25.96 11.80
N ALA A 395 3.42 26.09 10.48
CA ALA A 395 2.18 26.57 9.88
C ALA A 395 1.05 25.53 9.95
N ILE A 396 1.37 24.25 9.81
CA ILE A 396 0.38 23.17 9.86
C ILE A 396 0.02 22.81 11.30
N LEU A 397 1.00 22.72 12.20
CA LEU A 397 0.86 22.19 13.56
C LEU A 397 0.41 23.27 14.56
N ASP A 398 -0.64 24.02 14.26
CA ASP A 398 -1.22 24.95 15.21
C ASP A 398 -2.12 24.22 16.22
N GLY A 399 -1.80 24.31 17.50
CA GLY A 399 -2.58 23.73 18.59
C GLY A 399 -3.84 24.52 18.96
N SER A 400 -4.12 25.66 18.32
CA SER A 400 -5.21 26.55 18.66
C SER A 400 -6.30 26.70 17.60
N SER A 401 -6.03 26.38 16.35
CA SER A 401 -6.98 26.54 15.25
C SER A 401 -6.93 25.37 14.26
N ASN A 402 -8.03 25.18 13.53
CA ASN A 402 -8.16 24.16 12.49
C ASN A 402 -7.80 22.73 12.93
N LEU A 403 -7.87 22.45 14.24
CA LEU A 403 -7.50 21.18 14.85
C LEU A 403 -8.74 20.40 15.32
N VAL A 404 -8.86 19.16 14.89
CA VAL A 404 -9.83 18.21 15.42
C VAL A 404 -9.09 17.17 16.26
N VAL A 405 -9.43 17.12 17.54
CA VAL A 405 -8.92 16.12 18.50
C VAL A 405 -9.94 15.01 18.62
N THR A 406 -9.60 13.80 18.17
CA THR A 406 -10.50 12.65 18.27
C THR A 406 -10.01 11.67 19.33
N SER A 407 -10.87 11.42 20.32
CA SER A 407 -10.64 10.45 21.40
C SER A 407 -11.59 9.27 21.24
N ARG A 408 -11.06 8.10 20.92
CA ARG A 408 -11.81 6.84 20.82
C ARG A 408 -11.39 5.92 21.98
N ALA A 409 -12.00 6.12 23.11
CA ALA A 409 -11.72 5.37 24.35
C ALA A 409 -12.93 5.42 25.29
N ASP A 410 -12.82 4.71 26.41
CA ASP A 410 -13.75 4.92 27.50
C ASP A 410 -13.72 6.38 27.94
N THR A 411 -14.90 7.00 28.03
CA THR A 411 -15.07 8.43 28.30
C THR A 411 -14.57 8.87 29.67
N THR A 412 -14.34 7.93 30.58
CA THR A 412 -13.83 8.18 31.93
C THR A 412 -12.32 8.38 31.97
N LEU A 413 -11.58 7.86 30.99
CA LEU A 413 -10.11 7.85 31.00
C LEU A 413 -9.46 9.19 30.67
N LEU A 414 -10.07 9.95 29.77
CA LEU A 414 -9.55 11.26 29.31
C LEU A 414 -10.69 12.25 29.21
N SER A 415 -10.68 13.26 30.06
CA SER A 415 -11.72 14.28 30.06
C SER A 415 -11.39 15.40 29.06
N VAL A 416 -12.43 16.12 28.61
CA VAL A 416 -12.25 17.36 27.81
C VAL A 416 -11.37 18.38 28.54
N LYS A 417 -11.49 18.46 29.87
CA LYS A 417 -10.66 19.34 30.71
C LYS A 417 -9.16 18.95 30.64
N ASP A 418 -8.84 17.65 30.61
CA ASP A 418 -7.47 17.17 30.42
C ASP A 418 -6.92 17.59 29.07
N ILE A 419 -7.70 17.37 27.98
CA ILE A 419 -7.30 17.75 26.62
C ILE A 419 -7.05 19.26 26.54
N LYS A 420 -8.00 20.09 27.02
CA LYS A 420 -7.83 21.55 27.08
C LYS A 420 -6.54 21.95 27.83
N LYS A 421 -6.26 21.31 28.96
CA LYS A 421 -5.05 21.57 29.75
C LYS A 421 -3.76 21.23 28.96
N TYR A 422 -3.78 20.16 28.16
CA TYR A 422 -2.61 19.78 27.35
C TYR A 422 -2.41 20.74 26.19
N LEU A 423 -3.48 21.13 25.48
CA LEU A 423 -3.43 22.08 24.39
C LEU A 423 -3.03 23.49 24.88
N LYS A 424 -3.53 23.92 26.07
CA LYS A 424 -3.10 25.17 26.68
C LYS A 424 -1.59 25.20 26.93
N LYS A 425 -1.02 24.11 27.44
CA LYS A 425 0.42 23.99 27.65
C LYS A 425 1.22 24.05 26.33
N TRP A 426 0.65 23.56 25.24
CA TRP A 426 1.26 23.67 23.91
C TRP A 426 1.52 25.14 23.56
N ASN A 427 0.52 26.01 23.71
CA ASN A 427 0.59 27.39 23.26
C ASN A 427 1.33 28.33 24.24
N GLU A 428 1.39 27.96 25.53
CA GLU A 428 2.05 28.77 26.58
C GLU A 428 3.56 28.47 26.73
N ALA A 429 4.04 27.37 26.21
CA ALA A 429 5.44 26.99 26.40
C ALA A 429 6.35 27.86 25.48
N PRO A 430 7.53 28.27 25.98
CA PRO A 430 8.47 29.07 25.19
C PRO A 430 8.97 28.29 23.97
N VAL A 431 9.36 29.01 22.93
CA VAL A 431 10.08 28.45 21.79
C VAL A 431 11.46 28.08 22.32
N GLU A 432 11.79 26.79 22.28
CA GLU A 432 13.11 26.27 22.65
C GLU A 432 13.90 25.96 21.40
N GLU A 433 15.22 26.13 21.44
CA GLU A 433 16.06 25.64 20.36
C GLU A 433 15.83 24.13 20.17
N PRO A 434 15.86 23.64 18.92
CA PRO A 434 15.68 22.22 18.65
C PRO A 434 16.66 21.41 19.51
N VAL A 435 16.15 20.52 20.35
CA VAL A 435 17.00 19.62 21.11
C VAL A 435 17.85 18.87 20.09
N HIS A 436 19.17 19.12 20.12
CA HIS A 436 20.11 18.41 19.31
C HIS A 436 20.02 16.92 19.62
N ILE A 437 19.07 16.23 18.98
CA ILE A 437 19.21 14.79 18.80
C ILE A 437 20.39 14.71 17.85
N THR A 438 21.60 14.67 18.42
CA THR A 438 22.78 14.36 17.66
C THR A 438 22.45 13.08 16.91
N ALA A 439 22.20 13.21 15.59
CA ALA A 439 22.44 12.09 14.73
C ALA A 439 23.90 11.79 14.96
N GLN A 440 24.16 10.85 15.88
CA GLN A 440 25.50 10.35 15.99
C GLN A 440 25.79 9.88 14.58
N SER A 441 26.69 10.61 13.92
CA SER A 441 27.32 10.17 12.67
C SER A 441 28.11 8.92 13.03
N ASP A 442 27.37 7.86 13.33
CA ASP A 442 27.94 6.59 13.67
C ASP A 442 28.54 6.04 12.39
N THR A 443 29.77 6.44 12.17
CA THR A 443 30.65 5.59 11.38
C THR A 443 30.58 4.23 12.00
N LEU A 444 30.18 3.22 11.23
CA LEU A 444 30.13 1.85 11.67
C LEU A 444 31.52 1.44 12.20
N SER A 445 31.75 1.67 13.51
CA SER A 445 33.05 1.48 14.18
C SER A 445 33.26 0.02 14.61
N ILE A 446 32.67 -0.93 13.87
CA ILE A 446 32.83 -2.35 14.15
C ILE A 446 34.16 -2.83 13.56
N SER A 447 35.02 -3.36 14.42
CA SER A 447 36.24 -4.06 14.01
C SER A 447 35.87 -5.35 13.28
N LEU A 448 36.08 -5.38 11.98
CA LEU A 448 35.87 -6.56 11.13
C LEU A 448 37.15 -7.39 11.03
N ALA A 449 37.04 -8.66 10.73
CA ALA A 449 38.17 -9.53 10.41
C ALA A 449 38.99 -8.98 9.26
N SER A 450 40.30 -9.30 9.21
CA SER A 450 41.15 -8.98 8.07
C SER A 450 40.62 -9.55 6.76
N ALA A 451 40.70 -8.79 5.70
CA ALA A 451 40.15 -9.23 4.41
C ALA A 451 41.03 -10.34 3.80
N HIS A 452 40.43 -11.44 3.41
CA HIS A 452 41.04 -12.42 2.54
C HIS A 452 41.05 -11.91 1.09
N LYS A 453 42.08 -12.27 0.31
CA LYS A 453 42.18 -11.89 -1.09
C LYS A 453 41.10 -12.60 -1.91
N ILE A 454 40.19 -11.84 -2.51
CA ILE A 454 39.07 -12.35 -3.31
C ILE A 454 39.30 -12.06 -4.78
N LYS A 455 38.93 -13.02 -5.64
CA LYS A 455 38.95 -12.89 -7.11
C LYS A 455 37.60 -13.27 -7.68
N LEU A 456 37.17 -12.61 -8.74
CA LEU A 456 36.08 -13.07 -9.58
C LEU A 456 36.54 -14.34 -10.29
N LYS A 457 35.78 -15.42 -10.13
CA LYS A 457 36.06 -16.73 -10.75
C LYS A 457 35.32 -16.90 -12.07
N GLU A 458 34.08 -16.49 -12.10
CA GLU A 458 33.18 -16.73 -13.20
C GLU A 458 32.16 -15.62 -13.33
N GLU A 459 31.84 -15.30 -14.57
CA GLU A 459 30.81 -14.34 -14.92
C GLU A 459 29.92 -14.95 -16.00
N GLN A 460 28.61 -14.92 -15.77
CA GLN A 460 27.62 -15.47 -16.70
C GLN A 460 26.47 -14.47 -16.87
N ALA A 461 26.01 -14.31 -18.12
CA ALA A 461 24.76 -13.57 -18.36
C ALA A 461 23.56 -14.36 -17.82
N ASP A 462 22.60 -13.68 -17.19
CA ASP A 462 21.35 -14.31 -16.80
C ASP A 462 20.38 -14.37 -18.00
N PRO A 463 19.99 -15.58 -18.44
CA PRO A 463 19.08 -15.72 -19.59
C PRO A 463 17.61 -15.45 -19.24
N MET A 464 17.25 -15.37 -17.95
CA MET A 464 15.87 -15.23 -17.50
C MET A 464 15.39 -13.76 -17.58
N ALA A 465 16.19 -12.85 -17.06
CA ALA A 465 15.79 -11.45 -16.91
C ALA A 465 16.87 -10.45 -17.36
N GLY A 466 17.96 -10.91 -17.98
CA GLY A 466 19.01 -10.03 -18.51
C GLY A 466 19.88 -9.37 -17.46
N GLY A 467 20.22 -10.10 -16.40
CA GLY A 467 21.21 -9.72 -15.39
C GLY A 467 22.55 -10.41 -15.61
N GLN A 468 23.44 -10.32 -14.63
CA GLN A 468 24.74 -10.98 -14.57
C GLN A 468 24.86 -11.78 -13.28
N LEU A 469 25.35 -13.01 -13.37
CA LEU A 469 25.78 -13.80 -12.22
C LEU A 469 27.30 -13.74 -12.11
N LEU A 470 27.78 -13.25 -10.97
CA LEU A 470 29.21 -13.16 -10.63
C LEU A 470 29.50 -14.18 -9.52
N THR A 471 30.44 -15.09 -9.76
CA THR A 471 30.88 -16.09 -8.75
C THR A 471 32.29 -15.74 -8.28
N TYR A 472 32.45 -15.58 -6.98
CA TYR A 472 33.72 -15.19 -6.35
C TYR A 472 34.47 -16.38 -5.76
N SER A 473 35.78 -16.19 -5.50
CA SER A 473 36.67 -17.28 -5.05
C SER A 473 36.33 -17.87 -3.68
N ASN A 474 35.60 -17.16 -2.83
CA ASN A 474 35.07 -17.65 -1.55
C ASN A 474 33.74 -18.43 -1.69
N GLY A 475 33.25 -18.65 -2.93
CA GLY A 475 32.00 -19.32 -3.22
C GLY A 475 30.76 -18.44 -3.20
N MET A 476 30.89 -17.17 -2.88
CA MET A 476 29.75 -16.25 -2.86
C MET A 476 29.32 -15.89 -4.28
N ARG A 477 28.01 -15.96 -4.52
CA ARG A 477 27.35 -15.64 -5.79
C ARG A 477 26.64 -14.31 -5.66
N VAL A 478 26.82 -13.45 -6.66
CA VAL A 478 26.20 -12.14 -6.73
C VAL A 478 25.44 -12.02 -8.04
N VAL A 479 24.16 -11.77 -7.98
CA VAL A 479 23.32 -11.47 -9.15
C VAL A 479 23.12 -9.98 -9.22
N TYR A 480 23.40 -9.39 -10.37
CA TYR A 480 23.25 -7.98 -10.59
C TYR A 480 22.41 -7.69 -11.83
N LYS A 481 21.46 -6.77 -11.70
CA LYS A 481 20.71 -6.21 -12.81
C LYS A 481 20.54 -4.71 -12.65
N LYS A 482 21.04 -3.96 -13.61
CA LYS A 482 20.76 -2.52 -13.69
C LYS A 482 19.30 -2.30 -14.12
N THR A 483 18.61 -1.38 -13.43
CA THR A 483 17.24 -0.94 -13.74
C THR A 483 17.20 0.58 -13.82
N ASP A 484 16.07 1.14 -14.24
CA ASP A 484 15.86 2.59 -14.38
C ASP A 484 15.59 3.32 -13.05
N SER A 485 15.81 2.66 -11.91
CA SER A 485 15.63 3.27 -10.58
C SER A 485 16.77 4.25 -10.31
N LYS A 486 16.59 5.53 -10.61
CA LYS A 486 17.64 6.54 -10.47
C LYS A 486 18.08 6.73 -9.02
N GLY A 487 19.38 6.65 -8.77
CA GLY A 487 20.03 6.95 -7.50
C GLY A 487 19.79 5.94 -6.38
N VAL A 488 19.04 4.84 -6.63
CA VAL A 488 18.71 3.84 -5.62
C VAL A 488 18.78 2.42 -6.17
N PHE A 489 18.99 1.47 -5.26
CA PHE A 489 18.94 0.06 -5.58
C PHE A 489 18.25 -0.75 -4.49
N ARG A 490 17.75 -1.92 -4.86
CA ARG A 490 17.22 -2.95 -3.94
C ARG A 490 18.19 -4.10 -3.85
N PHE A 491 18.20 -4.77 -2.71
CA PHE A 491 19.03 -5.93 -2.49
C PHE A 491 18.29 -7.04 -1.75
N SER A 492 18.72 -8.27 -1.99
CA SER A 492 18.35 -9.44 -1.20
C SER A 492 19.55 -10.34 -1.05
N TRP A 493 19.92 -10.64 0.18
CA TRP A 493 20.86 -11.72 0.47
C TRP A 493 20.07 -12.90 1.01
N ASN A 494 19.83 -13.87 0.13
CA ASN A 494 19.03 -15.06 0.44
C ASN A 494 19.93 -16.25 0.67
N ILE A 495 19.77 -16.95 1.79
CA ILE A 495 20.57 -18.10 2.23
C ILE A 495 19.63 -19.28 2.50
N LYS A 496 19.92 -20.45 1.92
CA LYS A 496 19.16 -21.68 2.17
C LYS A 496 19.26 -22.09 3.64
N GLY A 497 18.17 -22.63 4.19
CA GLY A 497 18.13 -23.07 5.56
C GLY A 497 17.37 -22.10 6.45
N GLY A 498 16.07 -22.25 6.50
CA GLY A 498 15.17 -21.49 7.33
C GLY A 498 15.01 -22.09 8.73
N TRP A 499 14.01 -21.59 9.45
CA TRP A 499 13.77 -22.03 10.82
C TRP A 499 13.28 -23.48 10.93
N ALA A 500 12.79 -24.13 9.87
CA ALA A 500 12.52 -25.57 9.85
C ALA A 500 13.79 -26.44 10.01
N SER A 501 14.97 -25.85 9.85
CA SER A 501 16.25 -26.48 10.13
C SER A 501 16.69 -26.39 11.60
N ILE A 502 15.87 -25.78 12.47
CA ILE A 502 16.14 -25.64 13.90
C ILE A 502 15.28 -26.65 14.67
N PRO A 503 15.83 -27.80 15.08
CA PRO A 503 15.03 -28.89 15.68
C PRO A 503 14.45 -28.54 17.07
N GLU A 504 15.06 -27.58 17.78
CA GLU A 504 14.69 -27.19 19.15
C GLU A 504 13.52 -26.21 19.23
N LEU A 505 13.06 -25.67 18.08
CA LEU A 505 11.92 -24.75 18.08
C LEU A 505 10.61 -25.50 18.34
N LYS A 506 9.77 -24.89 19.14
CA LYS A 506 8.38 -25.31 19.32
C LYS A 506 7.49 -24.71 18.20
N PRO A 507 6.28 -25.27 17.98
CA PRO A 507 5.33 -24.69 17.05
C PRO A 507 5.08 -23.20 17.33
N GLY A 508 5.15 -22.35 16.32
CA GLY A 508 4.96 -20.88 16.41
C GLY A 508 6.22 -20.07 16.76
N GLU A 509 7.28 -20.68 17.33
CA GLU A 509 8.51 -19.93 17.64
C GLU A 509 9.28 -19.50 16.39
N GLY A 510 9.14 -20.23 15.29
CA GLY A 510 9.85 -19.99 14.03
C GLY A 510 9.60 -18.62 13.44
N ALA A 511 8.37 -18.11 13.54
CA ALA A 511 7.98 -16.81 13.04
C ALA A 511 8.79 -15.64 13.62
N TYR A 512 9.34 -15.82 14.84
CA TYR A 512 10.07 -14.77 15.56
C TYR A 512 11.60 -14.87 15.46
N VAL A 513 12.11 -15.90 14.81
CA VAL A 513 13.58 -16.11 14.71
C VAL A 513 14.24 -14.94 13.98
N GLY A 514 13.62 -14.45 12.90
CA GLY A 514 14.16 -13.34 12.11
C GLY A 514 14.35 -12.05 12.91
N ASP A 515 13.39 -11.74 13.79
CA ASP A 515 13.43 -10.54 14.62
C ASP A 515 14.62 -10.54 15.58
N MET A 516 15.06 -11.72 16.03
CA MET A 516 16.17 -11.83 16.98
C MET A 516 17.50 -11.31 16.44
N LEU A 517 17.67 -11.27 15.10
CA LEU A 517 18.91 -10.79 14.50
C LEU A 517 19.17 -9.32 14.80
N LEU A 518 18.15 -8.47 14.62
CA LEU A 518 18.25 -7.02 14.83
C LEU A 518 17.81 -6.57 16.23
N LEU A 519 17.30 -7.48 17.06
CA LEU A 519 17.15 -7.26 18.49
C LEU A 519 18.47 -7.43 19.24
N GLY A 520 19.30 -8.37 18.79
CA GLY A 520 20.61 -8.63 19.40
C GLY A 520 21.64 -7.54 19.10
N ASN A 521 22.81 -7.66 19.74
CA ASN A 521 23.92 -6.76 19.48
C ASN A 521 24.69 -7.19 18.23
N ILE A 522 25.18 -6.21 17.45
CA ILE A 522 26.06 -6.41 16.31
C ILE A 522 27.42 -5.75 16.63
N GLY A 523 28.40 -6.58 16.95
CA GLY A 523 29.65 -6.13 17.55
C GLY A 523 29.43 -5.53 18.94
N SER A 524 29.86 -4.30 19.14
CA SER A 524 29.65 -3.50 20.37
C SER A 524 28.40 -2.61 20.29
N MET A 525 27.69 -2.63 19.19
CA MET A 525 26.52 -1.78 18.95
C MET A 525 25.23 -2.56 19.20
N SER A 526 24.26 -1.98 19.94
CA SER A 526 22.94 -2.59 20.05
C SER A 526 22.25 -2.65 18.69
N GLY A 527 21.42 -3.68 18.44
CA GLY A 527 20.71 -3.84 17.17
C GLY A 527 19.84 -2.63 16.84
N GLN A 528 19.25 -2.02 17.85
CA GLN A 528 18.47 -0.79 17.69
C GLN A 528 19.34 0.38 17.16
N ARG A 529 20.54 0.57 17.75
CA ARG A 529 21.44 1.62 17.30
C ARG A 529 22.00 1.33 15.90
N PHE A 530 22.28 0.06 15.63
CA PHE A 530 22.68 -0.40 14.30
C PHE A 530 21.61 -0.11 13.24
N LYS A 531 20.36 -0.43 13.53
CA LYS A 531 19.24 -0.14 12.64
C LYS A 531 19.08 1.37 12.41
N ALA A 532 19.11 2.16 13.48
CA ALA A 532 19.02 3.63 13.38
C ALA A 532 20.16 4.23 12.52
N MET A 533 21.38 3.70 12.63
CA MET A 533 22.50 4.12 11.80
C MET A 533 22.28 3.80 10.30
N LEU A 534 21.72 2.64 9.98
CA LEU A 534 21.37 2.30 8.59
C LEU A 534 20.30 3.24 8.05
N GLU A 535 19.22 3.45 8.83
CA GLU A 535 18.12 4.34 8.46
C GLU A 535 18.58 5.78 8.25
N ALA A 536 19.51 6.29 9.09
CA ALA A 536 20.12 7.61 8.94
C ALA A 536 20.95 7.77 7.66
N ASN A 537 21.33 6.66 7.03
CA ASN A 537 22.00 6.65 5.72
C ASN A 537 21.05 6.26 4.58
N GLY A 538 19.72 6.28 4.80
CA GLY A 538 18.72 5.90 3.80
C GLY A 538 18.72 4.40 3.47
N ILE A 539 19.39 3.56 4.27
CA ILE A 539 19.44 2.11 4.08
C ILE A 539 18.29 1.46 4.87
N SER A 540 17.35 0.86 4.17
CA SER A 540 16.37 -0.02 4.80
C SER A 540 16.91 -1.44 4.87
N LEU A 541 16.71 -2.12 5.98
CA LEU A 541 17.08 -3.52 6.17
C LEU A 541 16.00 -4.26 6.92
N THR A 542 15.47 -5.31 6.31
CA THR A 542 14.54 -6.25 6.93
C THR A 542 15.13 -7.65 6.91
N VAL A 543 14.87 -8.40 7.97
CA VAL A 543 15.27 -9.81 8.08
C VAL A 543 14.01 -10.66 8.02
N SER A 544 13.97 -11.59 7.09
CA SER A 544 12.90 -12.57 6.97
C SER A 544 13.48 -13.96 7.08
N VAL A 545 12.94 -14.77 7.98
CA VAL A 545 13.28 -16.19 8.08
C VAL A 545 12.03 -16.99 7.81
N THR A 546 12.00 -17.66 6.68
CA THR A 546 10.93 -18.56 6.28
C THR A 546 11.22 -19.99 6.81
N PRO A 547 10.34 -20.97 6.64
CA PRO A 547 10.67 -22.33 7.00
C PRO A 547 11.94 -22.86 6.30
N ASN A 548 12.23 -22.45 5.10
CA ASN A 548 13.27 -23.04 4.24
C ASN A 548 14.43 -22.12 3.88
N ASP A 549 14.33 -20.82 4.11
CA ASP A 549 15.41 -19.86 3.85
C ASP A 549 15.44 -18.67 4.84
N MET A 550 16.56 -17.97 4.82
CA MET A 550 16.72 -16.67 5.49
C MET A 550 17.08 -15.63 4.43
N SER A 551 16.49 -14.47 4.50
CA SER A 551 16.83 -13.33 3.64
C SER A 551 17.00 -12.03 4.41
N LEU A 552 18.05 -11.30 4.07
CA LEU A 552 18.28 -9.92 4.44
C LEU A 552 17.96 -9.07 3.20
N ARG A 553 16.86 -8.32 3.25
CA ARG A 553 16.33 -7.57 2.11
C ARG A 553 16.19 -6.10 2.45
N GLY A 554 16.28 -5.26 1.43
CA GLY A 554 16.07 -3.85 1.62
C GLY A 554 16.38 -3.02 0.39
N SER A 555 16.61 -1.75 0.65
CA SER A 555 16.97 -0.76 -0.36
C SER A 555 18.01 0.20 0.19
N ALA A 556 18.75 0.83 -0.70
CA ALA A 556 19.75 1.82 -0.32
C ALA A 556 19.97 2.83 -1.45
N PRO A 557 20.42 4.06 -1.12
CA PRO A 557 20.98 4.97 -2.11
C PRO A 557 22.21 4.35 -2.79
N SER A 558 22.42 4.64 -4.08
CA SER A 558 23.49 4.04 -4.88
C SER A 558 24.89 4.34 -4.35
N ASP A 559 25.11 5.51 -3.73
CA ASP A 559 26.36 5.91 -3.08
C ASP A 559 26.64 5.15 -1.76
N LYS A 560 25.63 4.50 -1.17
CA LYS A 560 25.72 3.78 0.10
C LYS A 560 26.04 2.28 -0.04
N LEU A 561 26.30 1.79 -1.25
CA LEU A 561 26.61 0.37 -1.47
C LEU A 561 27.79 -0.12 -0.62
N GLN A 562 28.84 0.70 -0.46
CA GLN A 562 29.99 0.34 0.38
C GLN A 562 29.61 0.19 1.87
N LEU A 563 28.76 1.09 2.38
CA LEU A 563 28.27 1.05 3.75
C LEU A 563 27.36 -0.16 3.97
N LEU A 564 26.47 -0.46 3.02
CA LEU A 564 25.65 -1.67 3.06
C LEU A 564 26.51 -2.93 3.14
N MET A 565 27.50 -3.06 2.27
CA MET A 565 28.39 -4.24 2.29
C MET A 565 29.16 -4.37 3.61
N LYS A 566 29.60 -3.26 4.18
CA LYS A 566 30.22 -3.22 5.52
C LYS A 566 29.24 -3.69 6.61
N ALA A 567 27.99 -3.25 6.54
CA ALA A 567 26.94 -3.63 7.48
C ALA A 567 26.60 -5.13 7.39
N LEU A 568 26.45 -5.67 6.18
CA LEU A 568 26.21 -7.10 5.96
C LEU A 568 27.38 -7.96 6.45
N ALA A 569 28.62 -7.51 6.23
CA ALA A 569 29.81 -8.17 6.76
C ALA A 569 29.80 -8.15 8.30
N ALA A 570 29.45 -7.01 8.93
CA ALA A 570 29.35 -6.92 10.39
C ALA A 570 28.31 -7.89 10.95
N ILE A 571 27.12 -7.94 10.37
CA ILE A 571 26.04 -8.87 10.73
C ILE A 571 26.54 -10.33 10.65
N SER A 572 27.34 -10.66 9.65
CA SER A 572 27.78 -12.05 9.44
C SER A 572 28.79 -12.55 10.47
N HIS A 573 29.48 -11.66 11.19
CA HIS A 573 30.59 -12.05 12.07
C HIS A 573 30.32 -12.01 13.56
N LYS A 574 29.86 -10.87 14.07
CA LYS A 574 29.83 -10.66 15.55
C LYS A 574 28.43 -10.28 15.99
N ARG A 575 27.76 -11.21 16.60
CA ARG A 575 26.44 -11.01 17.17
C ARG A 575 26.40 -11.55 18.59
N SER A 576 25.54 -11.02 19.39
CA SER A 576 25.19 -11.59 20.69
C SER A 576 23.76 -11.25 21.07
N PRO A 577 23.06 -12.13 21.78
CA PRO A 577 21.72 -11.86 22.29
C PRO A 577 21.71 -10.63 23.21
N ASP A 578 20.65 -9.82 23.12
CA ASP A 578 20.32 -8.77 24.08
C ASP A 578 19.05 -9.15 24.83
N MET A 579 19.21 -9.65 26.06
CA MET A 579 18.09 -10.13 26.86
C MET A 579 17.17 -9.00 27.33
N THR A 580 17.71 -7.78 27.50
CA THR A 580 16.91 -6.60 27.87
C THR A 580 16.00 -6.18 26.72
N ALA A 581 16.55 -6.09 25.51
CA ALA A 581 15.79 -5.81 24.31
C ALA A 581 14.74 -6.91 24.04
N PHE A 582 15.10 -8.17 24.26
CA PHE A 582 14.18 -9.30 24.11
C PHE A 582 13.00 -9.24 25.10
N THR A 583 13.25 -8.90 26.37
CA THR A 583 12.17 -8.76 27.34
C THR A 583 11.18 -7.65 26.96
N LYS A 584 11.68 -6.51 26.50
CA LYS A 584 10.86 -5.41 25.98
C LYS A 584 10.06 -5.82 24.73
N TYR A 585 10.69 -6.56 23.84
CA TYR A 585 10.04 -7.12 22.65
C TYR A 585 8.90 -8.06 23.02
N CYS A 586 9.09 -9.01 23.94
CA CYS A 586 8.03 -9.92 24.39
C CYS A 586 6.84 -9.17 24.98
N HIS A 587 7.07 -8.11 25.75
CA HIS A 587 6.01 -7.28 26.29
C HIS A 587 5.18 -6.59 25.17
N SER A 588 5.86 -5.99 24.20
CA SER A 588 5.22 -5.37 23.04
C SER A 588 4.47 -6.39 22.19
N LEU A 589 5.03 -7.59 22.04
CA LEU A 589 4.43 -8.68 21.28
C LEU A 589 3.13 -9.16 21.91
N ALA A 590 3.10 -9.34 23.23
CA ALA A 590 1.90 -9.77 23.95
C ALA A 590 0.72 -8.78 23.72
N ILE A 591 1.01 -7.49 23.72
CA ILE A 591 0.00 -6.47 23.43
C ILE A 591 -0.44 -6.55 21.96
N ARG A 592 0.49 -6.69 21.01
CA ARG A 592 0.17 -6.85 19.59
C ARG A 592 -0.75 -8.05 19.36
N HIS A 593 -0.46 -9.19 19.97
CA HIS A 593 -1.28 -10.39 19.83
C HIS A 593 -2.71 -10.22 20.39
N MET A 594 -2.87 -9.48 21.49
CA MET A 594 -4.21 -9.16 21.99
C MET A 594 -5.03 -8.35 20.98
N LEU A 595 -4.36 -7.60 20.10
CA LEU A 595 -4.98 -6.76 19.07
C LEU A 595 -5.26 -7.54 17.80
N GLU A 596 -4.30 -8.32 17.33
CA GLU A 596 -4.42 -9.18 16.16
C GLU A 596 -5.52 -10.23 16.35
N ALA A 597 -5.85 -10.56 17.61
CA ALA A 597 -7.00 -11.40 17.93
C ALA A 597 -8.34 -10.90 17.35
N LYS A 598 -8.41 -9.67 16.88
CA LYS A 598 -9.62 -9.04 16.30
C LYS A 598 -9.44 -8.53 14.87
N THR A 599 -8.29 -8.80 14.24
CA THR A 599 -7.97 -8.35 12.89
C THR A 599 -8.14 -9.47 11.85
N ASP A 600 -8.08 -9.10 10.57
CA ASP A 600 -8.09 -10.03 9.45
C ASP A 600 -6.99 -11.10 9.54
N ALA A 601 -5.84 -10.77 10.12
CA ALA A 601 -4.74 -11.71 10.32
C ALA A 601 -5.18 -12.95 11.12
N ARG A 602 -5.99 -12.78 12.16
CA ARG A 602 -6.53 -13.89 12.94
C ARG A 602 -7.39 -14.84 12.10
N TYR A 603 -8.26 -14.29 11.27
CA TYR A 603 -9.12 -15.10 10.40
C TYR A 603 -8.30 -15.86 9.37
N ASN A 604 -7.28 -15.22 8.79
CA ASN A 604 -6.37 -15.88 7.86
C ASN A 604 -5.61 -17.03 8.52
N ASN A 605 -5.07 -16.83 9.72
CA ASN A 605 -4.38 -17.87 10.49
C ASN A 605 -5.32 -19.03 10.86
N LEU A 606 -6.57 -18.74 11.19
CA LEU A 606 -7.57 -19.77 11.45
C LEU A 606 -7.89 -20.60 10.20
N THR A 607 -8.07 -19.95 9.05
CA THR A 607 -8.30 -20.63 7.77
C THR A 607 -7.13 -21.55 7.42
N ASP A 608 -5.89 -21.08 7.63
CA ASP A 608 -4.69 -21.89 7.41
C ASP A 608 -4.58 -23.06 8.38
N SER A 609 -4.97 -22.84 9.64
CA SER A 609 -4.98 -23.90 10.65
C SER A 609 -6.03 -24.99 10.34
N LEU A 610 -7.14 -24.64 9.70
CA LEU A 610 -8.14 -25.60 9.25
C LEU A 610 -7.62 -26.40 8.04
N LEU A 611 -6.84 -25.77 7.14
CA LEU A 611 -6.23 -26.45 6.01
C LEU A 611 -5.06 -27.36 6.40
N CYS A 612 -4.31 -26.97 7.42
CA CYS A 612 -3.14 -27.70 7.88
C CYS A 612 -3.16 -27.82 9.43
N PRO A 613 -4.02 -28.68 9.98
CA PRO A 613 -4.24 -28.78 11.43
C PRO A 613 -3.00 -29.26 12.20
N ARG A 614 -2.08 -29.94 11.55
CA ARG A 614 -0.79 -30.32 12.13
C ARG A 614 0.33 -29.56 11.42
N ASN A 615 0.37 -28.26 11.63
CA ASN A 615 1.40 -27.44 11.02
C ASN A 615 2.22 -26.75 12.08
N ARG A 616 3.46 -27.20 12.22
CA ARG A 616 4.45 -26.56 13.08
C ARG A 616 4.88 -25.20 12.55
N TYR A 617 4.65 -24.93 11.29
CA TYR A 617 5.28 -23.85 10.54
C TYR A 617 4.34 -22.68 10.20
N ILE A 618 3.03 -22.88 10.27
CA ILE A 618 2.05 -21.86 9.82
C ILE A 618 1.38 -21.15 11.00
N THR A 619 1.26 -21.78 12.17
CA THR A 619 0.43 -21.20 13.23
C THR A 619 1.25 -20.37 14.20
N GLU A 620 1.05 -19.06 14.17
CA GLU A 620 1.25 -18.24 15.35
C GLU A 620 0.24 -18.67 16.41
N LYS A 621 0.72 -19.34 17.45
CA LYS A 621 -0.10 -19.49 18.64
C LYS A 621 -0.01 -18.17 19.41
N LEU A 622 -1.03 -17.37 19.28
CA LEU A 622 -1.17 -16.05 19.92
C LEU A 622 -1.11 -16.09 21.46
N ASP A 623 -1.23 -17.28 22.05
CA ASP A 623 -1.36 -17.47 23.50
C ASP A 623 -0.04 -17.89 24.16
N ILE A 624 1.04 -18.10 23.43
CA ILE A 624 2.29 -18.60 23.98
C ILE A 624 3.30 -17.46 24.07
N GLY A 625 3.70 -17.12 25.28
CA GLY A 625 4.86 -16.28 25.52
C GLY A 625 6.13 -16.91 24.91
N LEU A 626 6.99 -16.12 24.31
CA LEU A 626 8.24 -16.60 23.73
C LEU A 626 9.18 -17.11 24.83
N PRO A 627 9.85 -18.25 24.62
CA PRO A 627 10.75 -18.82 25.63
C PRO A 627 12.01 -17.95 25.75
N LYS A 628 12.47 -17.80 26.99
CA LYS A 628 13.66 -16.96 27.33
C LYS A 628 14.93 -17.36 26.54
N ASN A 629 15.05 -18.62 26.11
CA ASN A 629 16.18 -19.09 25.33
C ASN A 629 16.05 -18.94 23.81
N LEU A 630 14.97 -18.35 23.30
CA LEU A 630 14.79 -18.11 21.86
C LEU A 630 15.93 -17.27 21.25
N PRO A 631 16.39 -16.17 21.87
CA PRO A 631 17.52 -15.41 21.31
C PRO A 631 18.81 -16.22 21.17
N VAL A 632 19.07 -17.16 22.10
CA VAL A 632 20.26 -18.04 22.06
C VAL A 632 20.12 -19.08 20.94
N LYS A 633 18.93 -19.69 20.80
CA LYS A 633 18.65 -20.61 19.68
C LYS A 633 18.81 -19.91 18.33
N ALA A 634 18.27 -18.69 18.22
CA ALA A 634 18.37 -17.89 17.01
C ALA A 634 19.83 -17.52 16.69
N GLU A 635 20.63 -17.13 17.68
CA GLU A 635 22.06 -16.84 17.48
C GLU A 635 22.84 -18.05 17.00
N THR A 636 22.58 -19.22 17.58
CA THR A 636 23.18 -20.49 17.12
C THR A 636 22.82 -20.78 15.67
N TYR A 637 21.57 -20.54 15.29
CA TYR A 637 21.10 -20.66 13.92
C TYR A 637 21.79 -19.65 12.99
N PHE A 638 21.84 -18.37 13.32
CA PHE A 638 22.52 -17.36 12.52
C PHE A 638 24.01 -17.66 12.33
N GLY A 639 24.68 -18.14 13.39
CA GLY A 639 26.06 -18.60 13.29
C GLY A 639 26.25 -19.66 12.22
N ARG A 640 25.36 -20.67 12.18
CA ARG A 640 25.40 -21.72 11.14
C ARG A 640 25.09 -21.18 9.77
N GLN A 641 24.10 -20.31 9.63
CA GLN A 641 23.70 -19.74 8.33
C GLN A 641 24.80 -18.89 7.72
N PHE A 642 25.38 -17.98 8.51
CA PHE A 642 26.46 -17.14 8.01
C PHE A 642 27.78 -17.87 7.76
N ALA A 643 28.03 -18.97 8.43
CA ALA A 643 29.16 -19.85 8.11
C ALA A 643 29.01 -20.57 6.75
N ASN A 644 27.84 -20.52 6.11
CA ASN A 644 27.48 -21.24 4.89
C ASN A 644 27.29 -20.28 3.69
N MET A 645 28.29 -19.43 3.41
CA MET A 645 28.19 -18.43 2.35
C MET A 645 27.91 -19.01 0.96
N GLY A 646 28.41 -20.20 0.68
CA GLY A 646 28.20 -20.90 -0.60
C GLY A 646 26.74 -21.34 -0.86
N SER A 647 25.88 -21.37 0.19
CA SER A 647 24.46 -21.71 0.03
C SER A 647 23.58 -20.48 -0.16
N GLY A 648 24.19 -19.29 -0.29
CA GLY A 648 23.47 -18.04 -0.47
C GLY A 648 23.70 -17.40 -1.84
N VAL A 649 22.86 -16.44 -2.15
CA VAL A 649 23.01 -15.53 -3.28
C VAL A 649 22.69 -14.11 -2.83
N LEU A 650 23.58 -13.17 -3.15
CA LEU A 650 23.32 -11.73 -3.00
C LEU A 650 22.80 -11.19 -4.32
N ILE A 651 21.64 -10.60 -4.31
CA ILE A 651 20.98 -10.04 -5.49
C ILE A 651 20.92 -8.55 -5.31
N ILE A 652 21.30 -7.80 -6.35
CA ILE A 652 21.27 -6.33 -6.39
C ILE A 652 20.58 -5.90 -7.69
N THR A 653 19.50 -5.14 -7.57
CA THR A 653 18.75 -4.58 -8.72
C THR A 653 18.59 -3.08 -8.54
N GLY A 654 18.91 -2.29 -9.55
CA GLY A 654 18.76 -0.84 -9.45
C GLY A 654 19.87 -0.05 -10.14
N ASP A 655 20.02 1.21 -9.73
CA ASP A 655 21.00 2.12 -10.32
C ASP A 655 22.37 2.03 -9.65
N VAL A 656 23.06 0.93 -9.89
CA VAL A 656 24.46 0.73 -9.50
C VAL A 656 25.28 0.57 -10.77
N THR A 657 26.42 1.20 -10.87
CA THR A 657 27.33 0.96 -11.99
C THR A 657 28.12 -0.34 -11.79
N ASP A 658 28.43 -1.04 -12.88
CA ASP A 658 29.23 -2.27 -12.82
C ASP A 658 30.56 -2.05 -12.10
N ALA A 659 31.23 -0.94 -12.36
CA ALA A 659 32.48 -0.58 -11.69
C ALA A 659 32.33 -0.39 -10.17
N ALA A 660 31.25 0.29 -9.73
CA ALA A 660 30.97 0.47 -8.30
C ALA A 660 30.64 -0.86 -7.63
N LEU A 661 29.85 -1.71 -8.29
CA LEU A 661 29.52 -3.05 -7.80
C LEU A 661 30.78 -3.89 -7.61
N ARG A 662 31.63 -4.03 -8.65
CA ARG A 662 32.86 -4.83 -8.60
C ARG A 662 33.82 -4.30 -7.54
N LYS A 663 33.98 -2.99 -7.42
CA LYS A 663 34.78 -2.37 -6.37
C LYS A 663 34.25 -2.72 -4.98
N ALA A 664 32.95 -2.63 -4.77
CA ALA A 664 32.33 -2.97 -3.48
C ALA A 664 32.52 -4.47 -3.16
N MET A 665 32.28 -5.36 -4.12
CA MET A 665 32.44 -6.79 -3.92
C MET A 665 33.88 -7.17 -3.57
N LEU A 666 34.87 -6.69 -4.33
CA LEU A 666 36.27 -6.96 -4.07
C LEU A 666 36.77 -6.38 -2.73
N SER A 667 36.20 -5.25 -2.28
CA SER A 667 36.59 -4.62 -1.01
C SER A 667 36.02 -5.33 0.21
N TRP A 668 34.81 -5.95 0.07
CA TRP A 668 34.07 -6.43 1.24
C TRP A 668 33.88 -7.94 1.30
N LEU A 669 33.73 -8.66 0.16
CA LEU A 669 33.44 -10.12 0.20
C LEU A 669 34.54 -10.93 0.87
N GLY A 670 35.79 -10.43 0.87
CA GLY A 670 36.89 -11.09 1.60
C GLY A 670 36.78 -10.98 3.13
N ARG A 671 35.85 -10.17 3.62
CA ARG A 671 35.55 -10.01 5.05
C ARG A 671 34.37 -10.83 5.52
N PHE A 672 33.66 -11.50 4.61
CA PHE A 672 32.58 -12.42 4.97
C PHE A 672 33.17 -13.78 5.37
N PRO A 673 32.51 -14.54 6.24
CA PRO A 673 32.91 -15.90 6.54
C PRO A 673 33.03 -16.74 5.26
N SER A 674 34.06 -17.55 5.17
CA SER A 674 34.23 -18.49 4.05
C SER A 674 33.89 -19.90 4.51
N GLY A 675 33.02 -20.59 3.80
CA GLY A 675 32.69 -21.98 4.13
C GLY A 675 31.82 -22.61 3.05
N LYS A 676 32.04 -23.89 2.76
CA LYS A 676 31.21 -24.66 1.83
C LYS A 676 29.89 -25.09 2.45
N GLY A 677 29.68 -24.94 3.75
CA GLY A 677 28.49 -25.28 4.53
C GLY A 677 27.85 -26.61 4.16
N SER A 678 27.21 -27.22 5.12
CA SER A 678 26.38 -28.41 4.88
C SER A 678 24.99 -28.02 4.36
N ALA A 679 24.39 -28.81 3.52
CA ALA A 679 23.01 -28.65 3.12
C ALA A 679 22.09 -28.65 4.36
N PRO A 680 21.18 -27.71 4.52
CA PRO A 680 20.29 -27.69 5.68
C PRO A 680 19.39 -28.92 5.66
N ARG A 681 19.21 -29.56 6.80
CA ARG A 681 18.26 -30.65 6.99
C ARG A 681 16.94 -30.04 7.47
N PHE A 682 15.90 -30.20 6.66
CA PHE A 682 14.56 -29.74 7.01
C PHE A 682 13.76 -30.87 7.68
N ARG A 683 12.99 -30.52 8.70
CA ARG A 683 11.97 -31.40 9.24
C ARG A 683 10.63 -31.08 8.58
N ASN A 684 10.02 -32.04 7.92
CA ASN A 684 8.65 -31.92 7.47
C ASN A 684 7.71 -32.41 8.56
N GLU A 685 7.14 -31.50 9.33
CA GLU A 685 6.19 -31.79 10.41
C GLU A 685 4.79 -31.17 10.10
N ALA A 686 4.50 -30.90 8.86
CA ALA A 686 3.19 -30.41 8.43
C ALA A 686 2.36 -31.52 7.80
N VAL A 687 1.11 -31.64 8.24
CA VAL A 687 0.13 -32.54 7.65
C VAL A 687 -1.06 -31.73 7.21
N PHE A 688 -1.20 -31.58 5.91
CA PHE A 688 -2.36 -30.92 5.31
C PHE A 688 -3.60 -31.82 5.40
N SER A 689 -4.74 -31.20 5.60
CA SER A 689 -6.02 -31.89 5.60
C SER A 689 -6.33 -32.43 4.20
N THR A 690 -6.89 -33.62 4.16
CA THR A 690 -7.49 -34.23 2.96
C THR A 690 -9.00 -34.22 3.04
N SER A 691 -9.57 -33.62 4.08
CA SER A 691 -11.00 -33.53 4.35
C SER A 691 -11.47 -32.10 4.43
N HIS A 692 -12.78 -31.91 4.51
CA HIS A 692 -13.42 -30.63 4.76
C HIS A 692 -13.43 -30.29 6.24
N ASN A 693 -12.92 -29.09 6.59
CA ASN A 693 -12.93 -28.57 7.95
C ASN A 693 -13.65 -27.22 7.97
N SER A 694 -14.61 -27.05 8.87
CA SER A 694 -15.35 -25.81 8.97
C SER A 694 -15.36 -25.24 10.39
N LYS A 695 -15.47 -23.90 10.49
CA LYS A 695 -15.62 -23.17 11.74
C LYS A 695 -16.51 -21.96 11.57
N VAL A 696 -17.48 -21.82 12.45
CA VAL A 696 -18.31 -20.61 12.55
C VAL A 696 -17.78 -19.78 13.72
N MET A 697 -17.51 -18.51 13.47
CA MET A 697 -17.05 -17.54 14.45
C MET A 697 -18.21 -16.76 15.05
N PRO A 698 -18.04 -16.15 16.22
CA PRO A 698 -18.99 -15.17 16.72
C PRO A 698 -19.22 -14.04 15.71
N ALA A 699 -20.46 -13.53 15.67
CA ALA A 699 -20.81 -12.44 14.77
C ALA A 699 -19.91 -11.20 14.97
N ALA A 700 -19.48 -10.58 13.88
CA ALA A 700 -18.66 -9.38 13.85
C ALA A 700 -19.40 -8.22 13.15
N ASP A 701 -18.82 -7.04 13.15
CA ASP A 701 -19.42 -5.87 12.51
C ASP A 701 -19.55 -6.04 11.00
N ASP A 702 -18.62 -6.77 10.38
CA ASP A 702 -18.64 -7.12 8.97
C ASP A 702 -18.77 -8.63 8.78
N ALA A 703 -19.65 -9.04 7.88
CA ALA A 703 -19.79 -10.43 7.49
C ALA A 703 -18.63 -10.87 6.60
N ARG A 704 -18.13 -12.09 6.82
CA ARG A 704 -16.97 -12.62 6.09
C ARG A 704 -17.10 -14.13 5.86
N ILE A 705 -16.63 -14.59 4.73
CA ILE A 705 -16.44 -16.01 4.41
C ILE A 705 -15.00 -16.19 3.90
N ASP A 706 -14.25 -17.07 4.52
CA ASP A 706 -12.95 -17.49 3.98
C ASP A 706 -13.00 -18.97 3.64
N LEU A 707 -12.69 -19.28 2.39
CA LEU A 707 -12.59 -20.65 1.91
C LEU A 707 -11.12 -20.94 1.56
N GLY A 708 -10.61 -22.04 2.07
CA GLY A 708 -9.27 -22.52 1.76
C GLY A 708 -9.31 -23.83 1.01
N PHE A 709 -8.39 -24.00 0.08
CA PHE A 709 -8.23 -25.23 -0.72
C PHE A 709 -6.76 -25.57 -0.80
N THR A 710 -6.44 -26.87 -0.83
CA THR A 710 -5.08 -27.32 -0.99
C THR A 710 -5.00 -28.65 -1.74
N VAL A 711 -4.02 -28.76 -2.64
CA VAL A 711 -3.79 -29.94 -3.46
C VAL A 711 -2.28 -30.12 -3.74
N PRO A 712 -1.73 -31.35 -3.79
CA PRO A 712 -0.37 -31.57 -4.27
C PRO A 712 -0.20 -31.03 -5.70
N ALA A 713 0.87 -30.26 -5.95
CA ALA A 713 1.22 -29.69 -7.24
C ALA A 713 2.72 -29.42 -7.27
N ASP A 714 3.39 -29.72 -8.36
CA ASP A 714 4.83 -29.59 -8.47
C ASP A 714 5.26 -28.11 -8.48
N PHE A 715 6.33 -27.80 -7.78
CA PHE A 715 6.89 -26.45 -7.77
C PHE A 715 7.71 -26.19 -9.04
N ASN A 716 7.04 -26.05 -10.16
CA ASN A 716 7.62 -25.83 -11.49
C ASN A 716 6.80 -24.84 -12.31
N GLN A 717 7.35 -24.37 -13.43
CA GLN A 717 6.72 -23.36 -14.28
C GLN A 717 5.41 -23.85 -14.91
N THR A 718 5.28 -25.14 -15.24
CA THR A 718 4.06 -25.68 -15.87
C THR A 718 2.90 -25.66 -14.90
N ASP A 719 3.09 -26.19 -13.68
CA ASP A 719 2.06 -26.16 -12.65
C ASP A 719 1.76 -24.73 -12.18
N PHE A 720 2.76 -23.84 -12.19
CA PHE A 720 2.56 -22.43 -11.91
C PHE A 720 1.60 -21.76 -12.91
N ILE A 721 1.76 -22.03 -14.21
CA ILE A 721 0.85 -21.51 -15.25
C ILE A 721 -0.54 -22.13 -15.10
N ILE A 722 -0.62 -23.45 -14.92
CA ILE A 722 -1.91 -24.15 -14.75
C ILE A 722 -2.64 -23.64 -13.51
N ALA A 723 -1.94 -23.48 -12.38
CA ALA A 723 -2.48 -22.98 -11.13
C ALA A 723 -3.03 -21.56 -11.29
N GLY A 724 -2.27 -20.65 -11.91
CA GLY A 724 -2.71 -19.28 -12.13
C GLY A 724 -4.01 -19.19 -12.94
N ILE A 725 -4.09 -19.93 -14.04
CA ILE A 725 -5.31 -19.98 -14.88
C ILE A 725 -6.47 -20.66 -14.14
N ALA A 726 -6.20 -21.74 -13.39
CA ALA A 726 -7.23 -22.45 -12.65
C ALA A 726 -7.82 -21.61 -11.52
N VAL A 727 -6.97 -20.90 -10.78
CA VAL A 727 -7.40 -20.04 -9.68
C VAL A 727 -8.16 -18.81 -10.18
N GLU A 728 -7.72 -18.20 -11.28
CA GLU A 728 -8.47 -17.12 -11.92
C GLU A 728 -9.87 -17.60 -12.34
N ALA A 729 -10.00 -18.79 -12.91
CA ALA A 729 -11.29 -19.34 -13.26
C ALA A 729 -12.18 -19.61 -12.05
N VAL A 730 -11.61 -20.09 -10.93
CA VAL A 730 -12.30 -20.30 -9.67
C VAL A 730 -12.78 -18.95 -9.08
N GLU A 731 -11.92 -17.96 -9.03
CA GLU A 731 -12.25 -16.63 -8.53
C GLU A 731 -13.40 -16.01 -9.34
N ARG A 732 -13.31 -16.04 -10.66
CA ARG A 732 -14.36 -15.51 -11.55
C ARG A 732 -15.69 -16.22 -11.34
N ALA A 733 -15.71 -17.53 -11.28
CA ALA A 733 -16.94 -18.29 -11.07
C ALA A 733 -17.62 -17.92 -9.74
N VAL A 734 -16.83 -17.70 -8.70
CA VAL A 734 -17.36 -17.27 -7.39
C VAL A 734 -17.87 -15.83 -7.46
N CYS A 735 -17.10 -14.91 -8.02
CA CYS A 735 -17.51 -13.51 -8.14
C CYS A 735 -18.80 -13.35 -8.95
N GLU A 736 -18.95 -14.08 -10.05
CA GLU A 736 -20.19 -14.11 -10.86
C GLU A 736 -21.41 -14.49 -10.03
N ALA A 737 -21.23 -15.37 -9.04
CA ALA A 737 -22.31 -15.81 -8.17
C ALA A 737 -22.61 -14.83 -7.03
N VAL A 738 -21.62 -14.12 -6.48
CA VAL A 738 -21.78 -13.36 -5.23
C VAL A 738 -21.88 -11.85 -5.43
N VAL A 739 -21.32 -11.30 -6.51
CA VAL A 739 -21.41 -9.86 -6.79
C VAL A 739 -22.87 -9.37 -6.92
N PRO A 740 -23.77 -10.12 -7.59
CA PRO A 740 -25.20 -9.73 -7.61
C PRO A 740 -25.86 -9.73 -6.23
N MET A 741 -25.25 -10.40 -5.23
CA MET A 741 -25.73 -10.42 -3.84
C MET A 741 -25.06 -9.33 -2.97
N GLY A 742 -24.26 -8.42 -3.57
CA GLY A 742 -23.56 -7.38 -2.85
C GLY A 742 -22.35 -7.87 -2.07
N TRP A 743 -21.70 -8.94 -2.52
CA TRP A 743 -20.46 -9.46 -1.95
C TRP A 743 -19.31 -9.33 -2.92
N ALA A 744 -18.12 -9.07 -2.41
CA ALA A 744 -16.88 -9.11 -3.14
C ALA A 744 -16.15 -10.42 -2.85
N CYS A 745 -15.41 -10.93 -3.83
CA CYS A 745 -14.54 -12.09 -3.68
C CYS A 745 -13.12 -11.76 -4.18
N LYS A 746 -12.11 -12.20 -3.45
CA LYS A 746 -10.72 -12.11 -3.87
C LYS A 746 -10.00 -13.43 -3.60
N ALA A 747 -9.32 -13.95 -4.63
CA ALA A 747 -8.45 -15.10 -4.49
C ALA A 747 -7.02 -14.67 -4.15
N LYS A 748 -6.39 -15.46 -3.28
CA LYS A 748 -4.93 -15.48 -3.09
C LYS A 748 -4.48 -16.92 -3.23
N TRP A 749 -3.35 -17.13 -3.89
CA TRP A 749 -2.82 -18.47 -4.06
C TRP A 749 -1.30 -18.46 -4.00
N ASP A 750 -0.77 -19.58 -3.56
CA ASP A 750 0.65 -19.83 -3.48
C ASP A 750 0.95 -21.23 -3.97
N LEU A 751 1.90 -21.35 -4.89
CA LEU A 751 2.53 -22.62 -5.18
C LEU A 751 3.69 -22.78 -4.20
N LEU A 752 3.56 -23.72 -3.27
CA LEU A 752 4.52 -23.94 -2.19
C LEU A 752 5.58 -24.96 -2.62
N MET A 753 6.81 -24.71 -2.22
CA MET A 753 7.90 -25.65 -2.30
C MET A 753 8.10 -26.40 -0.97
N PHE A 754 7.67 -25.83 0.13
CA PHE A 754 7.83 -26.33 1.47
C PHE A 754 6.53 -26.14 2.28
N PRO A 755 6.13 -27.08 3.12
CA PRO A 755 6.79 -28.32 3.56
C PRO A 755 6.78 -29.45 2.52
N ASP A 756 5.89 -29.42 1.57
CA ASP A 756 5.80 -30.26 0.38
C ASP A 756 5.34 -29.41 -0.82
N GLU A 757 5.60 -29.90 -2.02
CA GLU A 757 5.19 -29.22 -3.25
C GLU A 757 3.67 -29.29 -3.41
N ARG A 758 3.00 -28.11 -3.32
CA ARG A 758 1.53 -28.03 -3.39
C ARG A 758 1.01 -26.66 -3.76
N LEU A 759 -0.19 -26.64 -4.30
CA LEU A 759 -1.00 -25.44 -4.48
C LEU A 759 -1.89 -25.23 -3.26
N THR A 760 -1.87 -24.00 -2.72
CA THR A 760 -2.84 -23.52 -1.75
C THR A 760 -3.59 -22.33 -2.32
N VAL A 761 -4.91 -22.30 -2.13
CA VAL A 761 -5.78 -21.22 -2.59
C VAL A 761 -6.66 -20.77 -1.44
N ARG A 762 -6.80 -19.47 -1.29
CA ARG A 762 -7.72 -18.87 -0.33
C ARG A 762 -8.65 -17.93 -1.07
N LEU A 763 -9.95 -18.15 -0.95
CA LEU A 763 -10.98 -17.19 -1.39
C LEU A 763 -11.46 -16.42 -0.17
N HIS A 764 -11.28 -15.12 -0.21
CA HIS A 764 -11.79 -14.20 0.77
C HIS A 764 -13.01 -13.50 0.22
N LEU A 765 -14.16 -13.69 0.89
CA LEU A 765 -15.41 -13.05 0.54
C LEU A 765 -15.82 -12.13 1.70
N GLN A 766 -16.13 -10.91 1.36
CA GLN A 766 -16.63 -9.92 2.30
C GLN A 766 -17.83 -9.18 1.68
N ARG A 767 -18.67 -8.67 2.53
CA ARG A 767 -19.76 -7.81 2.08
C ARG A 767 -19.18 -6.51 1.53
N GLN A 768 -19.76 -5.98 0.45
CA GLN A 768 -19.37 -4.68 -0.07
C GLN A 768 -19.67 -3.59 0.96
N ASP A 769 -18.78 -2.59 1.03
CA ASP A 769 -18.96 -1.44 1.92
C ASP A 769 -20.05 -0.51 1.36
N TYR A 770 -21.18 -0.50 2.01
CA TYR A 770 -22.30 0.39 1.69
C TYR A 770 -22.30 1.63 2.60
N ARG A 771 -21.14 2.24 2.84
CA ARG A 771 -21.05 3.44 3.67
C ARG A 771 -21.98 4.53 3.16
N GLY A 772 -22.80 5.08 4.07
CA GLY A 772 -23.80 6.09 3.74
C GLY A 772 -25.14 5.55 3.30
N MET A 773 -25.31 4.24 3.05
CA MET A 773 -26.62 3.65 2.80
C MET A 773 -27.47 3.52 4.06
N PRO A 774 -28.78 3.82 4.02
CA PRO A 774 -29.70 3.42 5.07
C PRO A 774 -29.67 1.90 5.25
N ALA A 775 -29.60 1.43 6.50
CA ALA A 775 -29.54 0.00 6.83
C ALA A 775 -30.69 -0.82 6.21
N SER A 776 -31.84 -0.19 5.97
CA SER A 776 -33.01 -0.79 5.32
C SER A 776 -32.82 -1.13 3.83
N LEU A 777 -31.86 -0.50 3.17
CA LEU A 777 -31.59 -0.68 1.74
C LEU A 777 -30.39 -1.60 1.45
N VAL A 778 -29.66 -1.98 2.49
CA VAL A 778 -28.50 -2.89 2.34
C VAL A 778 -29.03 -4.33 2.23
N PRO A 779 -28.73 -5.06 1.14
CA PRO A 779 -29.18 -6.45 1.00
C PRO A 779 -28.70 -7.31 2.19
N VAL A 780 -29.60 -8.03 2.83
CA VAL A 780 -29.30 -8.88 3.99
C VAL A 780 -29.28 -10.34 3.57
N ASP A 781 -28.29 -10.73 2.80
CA ASP A 781 -28.07 -12.15 2.56
C ASP A 781 -27.31 -12.78 3.72
N SER A 782 -27.86 -13.87 4.27
CA SER A 782 -27.15 -14.60 5.29
C SER A 782 -25.86 -15.21 4.72
N VAL A 783 -24.81 -15.28 5.53
CA VAL A 783 -23.55 -15.92 5.16
C VAL A 783 -23.76 -17.32 4.56
N ASN A 784 -24.76 -18.06 5.07
CA ASN A 784 -25.13 -19.39 4.57
C ASN A 784 -25.76 -19.37 3.17
N ALA A 785 -26.55 -18.35 2.84
CA ALA A 785 -27.13 -18.21 1.50
C ALA A 785 -26.04 -17.93 0.46
N VAL A 786 -25.10 -17.03 0.80
CA VAL A 786 -23.92 -16.73 -0.04
C VAL A 786 -23.07 -17.97 -0.23
N LEU A 787 -22.75 -18.68 0.86
CA LEU A 787 -21.97 -19.92 0.80
C LEU A 787 -22.61 -20.97 -0.10
N THR A 788 -23.93 -21.12 -0.03
CA THR A 788 -24.68 -22.04 -0.90
C THR A 788 -24.51 -21.68 -2.37
N LYS A 789 -24.56 -20.40 -2.71
CA LYS A 789 -24.33 -19.93 -4.08
C LYS A 789 -22.88 -20.17 -4.53
N VAL A 790 -21.91 -19.91 -3.67
CA VAL A 790 -20.48 -20.22 -3.93
C VAL A 790 -20.28 -21.69 -4.23
N LYS A 791 -20.78 -22.59 -3.36
CA LYS A 791 -20.67 -24.03 -3.55
C LYS A 791 -21.32 -24.50 -4.87
N SER A 792 -22.48 -23.93 -5.21
CA SER A 792 -23.15 -24.21 -6.48
C SER A 792 -22.31 -23.77 -7.68
N ALA A 793 -21.70 -22.58 -7.64
CA ALA A 793 -20.83 -22.07 -8.70
C ALA A 793 -19.57 -22.93 -8.88
N LEU A 794 -18.92 -23.31 -7.78
CA LEU A 794 -17.76 -24.19 -7.80
C LEU A 794 -18.08 -25.58 -8.35
N ASN A 795 -19.20 -26.16 -7.94
CA ASN A 795 -19.67 -27.46 -8.48
C ASN A 795 -19.98 -27.36 -9.98
N THR A 796 -20.57 -26.27 -10.43
CA THR A 796 -20.83 -26.04 -11.85
C THR A 796 -19.55 -25.93 -12.63
N LEU A 797 -18.54 -25.21 -12.11
CA LEU A 797 -17.22 -25.11 -12.72
C LEU A 797 -16.50 -26.45 -12.77
N ALA A 798 -16.55 -27.25 -11.69
CA ALA A 798 -15.96 -28.59 -11.67
C ALA A 798 -16.59 -29.53 -12.70
N LYS A 799 -17.91 -29.44 -12.90
CA LYS A 799 -18.67 -30.27 -13.86
C LYS A 799 -18.41 -29.86 -15.31
N ASN A 800 -18.47 -28.56 -15.61
CA ASN A 800 -18.46 -28.05 -16.98
C ASN A 800 -17.04 -27.70 -17.45
N GLY A 801 -16.12 -27.44 -16.51
CA GLY A 801 -14.78 -26.94 -16.78
C GLY A 801 -14.76 -25.51 -17.33
N VAL A 802 -13.56 -25.03 -17.67
CA VAL A 802 -13.38 -23.72 -18.30
C VAL A 802 -13.82 -23.76 -19.76
N SER A 803 -14.38 -22.66 -20.29
CA SER A 803 -14.66 -22.55 -21.72
C SER A 803 -13.35 -22.37 -22.50
N THR A 804 -13.36 -22.66 -23.80
CA THR A 804 -12.20 -22.43 -24.69
C THR A 804 -11.80 -20.95 -24.71
N GLN A 805 -12.77 -20.05 -24.75
CA GLN A 805 -12.55 -18.63 -24.72
C GLN A 805 -11.86 -18.20 -23.40
N ARG A 806 -12.36 -18.66 -22.25
CA ARG A 806 -11.74 -18.38 -20.95
C ARG A 806 -10.33 -18.92 -20.83
N LEU A 807 -10.07 -20.12 -21.35
CA LEU A 807 -8.71 -20.66 -21.38
C LEU A 807 -7.77 -19.77 -22.20
N THR A 808 -8.20 -19.32 -23.37
CA THR A 808 -7.39 -18.45 -24.25
C THR A 808 -7.09 -17.12 -23.56
N LEU A 809 -8.11 -16.48 -22.97
CA LEU A 809 -7.94 -15.23 -22.22
C LEU A 809 -7.07 -15.43 -20.98
N GLY A 810 -7.31 -16.48 -20.20
CA GLY A 810 -6.55 -16.78 -18.99
C GLY A 810 -5.06 -17.01 -19.28
N LYS A 811 -4.72 -17.67 -20.38
CA LYS A 811 -3.31 -17.81 -20.82
C LYS A 811 -2.68 -16.45 -21.14
N ALA A 812 -3.36 -15.64 -21.94
CA ALA A 812 -2.86 -14.34 -22.36
C ALA A 812 -2.68 -13.40 -21.15
N TYR A 813 -3.65 -13.36 -20.26
CA TYR A 813 -3.62 -12.54 -19.06
C TYR A 813 -2.54 -12.98 -18.09
N PHE A 814 -2.43 -14.28 -17.84
CA PHE A 814 -1.40 -14.83 -16.97
C PHE A 814 0.02 -14.48 -17.45
N VAL A 815 0.28 -14.66 -18.74
CA VAL A 815 1.59 -14.34 -19.33
C VAL A 815 1.86 -12.84 -19.27
N SER A 816 0.87 -12.02 -19.57
CA SER A 816 0.96 -10.56 -19.47
C SER A 816 1.28 -10.11 -18.04
N ASP A 817 0.58 -10.68 -17.05
CA ASP A 817 0.79 -10.34 -15.64
C ASP A 817 2.19 -10.73 -15.17
N VAL A 818 2.63 -11.96 -15.44
CA VAL A 818 3.98 -12.42 -15.07
C VAL A 818 5.07 -11.57 -15.73
N ASN A 819 4.91 -11.19 -17.00
CA ASN A 819 5.84 -10.30 -17.68
C ASN A 819 5.84 -8.90 -17.04
N SER A 820 4.69 -8.37 -16.65
CA SER A 820 4.58 -7.08 -15.97
C SER A 820 5.30 -7.09 -14.61
N TRP A 821 5.23 -8.21 -13.89
CA TRP A 821 5.90 -8.35 -12.58
C TRP A 821 7.42 -8.22 -12.68
N THR A 822 8.02 -8.50 -13.83
CA THR A 822 9.47 -8.30 -14.03
C THR A 822 9.89 -6.82 -13.98
N SER A 823 8.93 -5.90 -14.13
CA SER A 823 9.14 -4.47 -13.95
C SER A 823 9.15 -4.07 -12.48
N ASP A 824 8.62 -4.89 -11.57
CA ASP A 824 8.72 -4.70 -10.13
C ASP A 824 10.04 -5.28 -9.61
N PRO A 825 10.96 -4.44 -9.10
CA PRO A 825 12.23 -4.92 -8.60
C PRO A 825 12.13 -5.88 -7.41
N GLN A 826 11.07 -5.81 -6.61
CA GLN A 826 10.86 -6.77 -5.50
C GLN A 826 10.53 -8.15 -6.04
N TYR A 827 9.65 -8.21 -7.03
CA TYR A 827 9.30 -9.47 -7.68
C TYR A 827 10.51 -10.06 -8.41
N LEU A 828 11.27 -9.21 -9.08
CA LEU A 828 12.50 -9.61 -9.77
C LEU A 828 13.55 -10.21 -8.81
N LEU A 829 13.71 -9.62 -7.61
CA LEU A 829 14.56 -10.21 -6.56
C LEU A 829 14.12 -11.63 -6.23
N ARG A 830 12.80 -11.87 -6.08
CA ARG A 830 12.26 -13.20 -5.78
C ARG A 830 12.49 -14.20 -6.90
N LEU A 831 12.33 -13.81 -8.16
CA LEU A 831 12.62 -14.67 -9.31
C LEU A 831 14.09 -15.07 -9.37
N PHE A 832 15.02 -14.15 -9.09
CA PHE A 832 16.43 -14.46 -9.00
C PHE A 832 16.77 -15.38 -7.81
N GLU A 833 16.12 -15.21 -6.64
CA GLU A 833 16.26 -16.15 -5.52
C GLU A 833 15.85 -17.56 -5.92
N LEU A 834 14.67 -17.70 -6.54
CA LEU A 834 14.16 -19.00 -6.99
C LEU A 834 15.10 -19.67 -8.01
N ARG A 835 15.59 -18.89 -8.97
CA ARG A 835 16.51 -19.42 -9.98
C ARG A 835 17.84 -19.85 -9.39
N TYR A 836 18.49 -18.93 -8.67
CA TYR A 836 19.88 -19.15 -8.26
C TYR A 836 20.04 -19.95 -6.96
N ASN A 837 19.07 -19.93 -6.08
CA ASN A 837 19.09 -20.78 -4.89
C ASN A 837 18.41 -22.13 -5.11
N TYR A 838 17.31 -22.16 -5.86
CA TYR A 838 16.50 -23.39 -5.96
C TYR A 838 16.49 -24.02 -7.36
N GLY A 839 17.13 -23.40 -8.36
CA GLY A 839 17.15 -23.91 -9.74
C GLY A 839 15.77 -23.86 -10.42
N ARG A 840 14.88 -22.97 -9.96
CA ARG A 840 13.50 -22.85 -10.44
C ARG A 840 13.32 -21.59 -11.29
N ASP A 841 13.19 -21.77 -12.59
CA ASP A 841 12.99 -20.68 -13.55
C ASP A 841 11.52 -20.59 -13.95
N PHE A 842 10.89 -19.46 -13.67
CA PHE A 842 9.47 -19.22 -13.95
C PHE A 842 9.23 -18.26 -15.13
N LEU A 843 10.29 -17.73 -15.77
CA LEU A 843 10.17 -16.78 -16.88
C LEU A 843 10.60 -17.33 -18.23
N THR A 844 11.69 -18.09 -18.28
CA THR A 844 12.24 -18.54 -19.57
C THR A 844 11.24 -19.40 -20.33
N GLY A 845 10.89 -18.98 -21.56
CA GLY A 845 9.91 -19.67 -22.39
C GLY A 845 8.47 -19.66 -21.87
N LEU A 846 8.10 -18.69 -21.04
CA LEU A 846 6.78 -18.58 -20.41
C LEU A 846 5.64 -18.65 -21.44
N GLN A 847 5.67 -17.83 -22.51
CA GLN A 847 4.65 -17.83 -23.56
C GLN A 847 4.53 -19.21 -24.22
N GLN A 848 5.65 -19.77 -24.64
CA GLN A 848 5.67 -21.08 -25.34
C GLN A 848 5.12 -22.21 -24.46
N LYS A 849 5.35 -22.16 -23.15
CA LYS A 849 4.79 -23.15 -22.23
C LYS A 849 3.31 -22.92 -21.98
N ALA A 850 2.88 -21.64 -21.83
CA ALA A 850 1.48 -21.31 -21.69
C ALA A 850 0.65 -21.76 -22.90
N ASP A 851 1.19 -21.60 -24.11
CA ASP A 851 0.53 -22.04 -25.35
C ASP A 851 0.26 -23.56 -25.37
N LYS A 852 1.15 -24.34 -24.75
CA LYS A 852 1.04 -25.82 -24.69
C LYS A 852 0.02 -26.29 -23.64
N ILE A 853 -0.38 -25.47 -22.68
CA ILE A 853 -1.38 -25.85 -21.67
C ILE A 853 -2.72 -26.15 -22.35
N LYS A 854 -3.30 -27.29 -22.03
CA LYS A 854 -4.58 -27.73 -22.58
C LYS A 854 -5.73 -27.48 -21.60
N LYS A 855 -6.94 -27.43 -22.13
CA LYS A 855 -8.15 -27.34 -21.33
C LYS A 855 -8.25 -28.45 -20.26
N ALA A 856 -7.82 -29.65 -20.61
CA ALA A 856 -7.82 -30.78 -19.70
C ALA A 856 -6.89 -30.59 -18.49
N ASP A 857 -5.74 -29.95 -18.70
CA ASP A 857 -4.77 -29.69 -17.62
C ASP A 857 -5.36 -28.74 -16.56
N VAL A 858 -5.96 -27.66 -17.01
CA VAL A 858 -6.63 -26.67 -16.14
C VAL A 858 -7.83 -27.28 -15.43
N ASN A 859 -8.71 -28.01 -16.16
CA ASN A 859 -9.87 -28.66 -15.57
C ASN A 859 -9.47 -29.74 -14.55
N SER A 860 -8.41 -30.52 -14.84
CA SER A 860 -7.88 -31.47 -13.87
C SER A 860 -7.40 -30.80 -12.59
N MET A 861 -6.70 -29.66 -12.70
CA MET A 861 -6.26 -28.90 -11.53
C MET A 861 -7.47 -28.37 -10.71
N ILE A 862 -8.49 -27.83 -11.37
CA ILE A 862 -9.73 -27.34 -10.71
C ILE A 862 -10.41 -28.49 -9.97
N ILE A 863 -10.63 -29.63 -10.63
CA ILE A 863 -11.28 -30.78 -10.01
C ILE A 863 -10.49 -31.29 -8.80
N ARG A 864 -9.16 -31.42 -8.94
CA ARG A 864 -8.27 -31.85 -7.86
C ARG A 864 -8.30 -30.86 -6.69
N LEU A 865 -8.29 -29.54 -6.98
CA LEU A 865 -8.33 -28.48 -5.98
C LEU A 865 -9.62 -28.53 -5.17
N LEU A 866 -10.76 -28.68 -5.84
CA LEU A 866 -12.07 -28.71 -5.18
C LEU A 866 -12.37 -30.04 -4.47
N ALA A 867 -11.73 -31.13 -4.87
CA ALA A 867 -11.81 -32.45 -4.24
C ALA A 867 -10.73 -32.66 -3.15
N GLY A 868 -9.76 -31.76 -3.02
CA GLY A 868 -8.68 -31.85 -2.07
C GLY A 868 -9.07 -31.44 -0.65
N GLY A 869 -8.08 -31.13 0.17
CA GLY A 869 -8.33 -30.57 1.52
C GLY A 869 -8.96 -29.19 1.44
N THR A 870 -10.06 -29.00 2.15
CA THR A 870 -10.79 -27.72 2.16
C THR A 870 -11.00 -27.17 3.56
N SER A 871 -11.05 -25.85 3.68
CA SER A 871 -11.44 -25.16 4.91
C SER A 871 -12.50 -24.12 4.67
N GLU A 872 -13.33 -23.90 5.68
CA GLU A 872 -14.46 -22.99 5.67
C GLU A 872 -14.52 -22.22 6.98
N LEU A 873 -14.30 -20.90 6.93
CA LEU A 873 -14.44 -20.01 8.07
C LEU A 873 -15.55 -19.02 7.81
N LEU A 874 -16.56 -19.02 8.67
CA LEU A 874 -17.75 -18.18 8.54
C LEU A 874 -17.82 -17.18 9.69
N VAL A 875 -17.97 -15.90 9.36
CA VAL A 875 -18.16 -14.81 10.32
C VAL A 875 -19.48 -14.11 10.00
N PRO A 876 -20.57 -14.40 10.75
CA PRO A 876 -21.84 -13.71 10.56
C PRO A 876 -21.74 -12.23 10.93
N GLN A 877 -22.59 -11.39 10.35
CA GLN A 877 -22.71 -9.99 10.73
C GLN A 877 -23.52 -9.85 12.03
N LYS A 878 -23.07 -8.98 12.93
CA LYS A 878 -23.89 -8.53 14.06
C LYS A 878 -25.04 -7.68 13.54
N HIS A 879 -26.24 -7.84 14.11
CA HIS A 879 -27.26 -6.83 13.96
C HIS A 879 -26.73 -5.50 14.53
N LYS A 880 -26.63 -4.48 13.70
CA LYS A 880 -26.25 -3.15 14.16
C LYS A 880 -27.34 -2.63 15.09
N GLY A 881 -27.01 -2.48 16.36
CA GLY A 881 -27.80 -1.67 17.28
C GLY A 881 -27.85 -0.20 16.80
N PRO A 882 -28.66 0.65 17.43
CA PRO A 882 -28.77 2.05 17.05
C PRO A 882 -27.37 2.70 17.03
N THR A 883 -27.09 3.45 15.99
CA THR A 883 -25.81 4.17 15.80
C THR A 883 -25.56 5.08 17.01
N VAL A 884 -24.43 4.88 17.67
CA VAL A 884 -23.99 5.77 18.74
C VAL A 884 -23.75 7.16 18.11
N ARG A 885 -24.46 8.17 18.58
CA ARG A 885 -24.31 9.54 18.10
C ARG A 885 -22.90 10.05 18.47
N GLU A 886 -22.24 10.66 17.52
CA GLU A 886 -20.99 11.38 17.75
C GLU A 886 -21.25 12.55 18.72
N THR A 887 -20.44 12.67 19.76
CA THR A 887 -20.51 13.78 20.69
C THR A 887 -19.45 14.82 20.31
N VAL A 888 -19.89 15.92 19.73
CA VAL A 888 -19.05 17.05 19.38
C VAL A 888 -19.27 18.17 20.42
N PHE A 889 -18.20 18.71 20.96
CA PHE A 889 -18.30 19.82 21.92
C PHE A 889 -18.28 21.16 21.18
N PRO A 890 -19.16 22.13 21.56
CA PRO A 890 -19.20 23.45 20.94
C PRO A 890 -17.88 24.22 21.03
N GLU A 891 -17.57 24.98 20.01
CA GLU A 891 -16.35 25.81 19.93
C GLU A 891 -16.19 26.79 21.09
N GLU A 892 -17.29 27.36 21.59
CA GLU A 892 -17.30 28.37 22.67
C GLU A 892 -16.63 27.88 23.96
N ASP A 893 -16.67 26.58 24.22
CA ASP A 893 -16.05 25.98 25.40
C ASP A 893 -14.54 25.69 25.25
N LEU A 894 -13.96 25.96 24.09
CA LEU A 894 -12.63 25.51 23.72
C LEU A 894 -11.62 26.65 23.49
N PHE A 895 -11.89 27.86 24.01
CA PHE A 895 -10.94 28.95 23.85
C PHE A 895 -9.54 28.58 24.35
N ILE A 896 -8.59 28.64 23.43
CA ILE A 896 -7.16 28.43 23.65
C ILE A 896 -6.43 29.68 23.14
N PRO A 897 -5.56 30.32 23.94
CA PRO A 897 -4.85 31.52 23.51
C PRO A 897 -4.00 31.23 22.27
N ARG A 898 -4.05 32.13 21.31
CA ARG A 898 -3.20 32.02 20.13
C ARG A 898 -1.77 32.42 20.45
N ARG A 899 -0.84 31.78 19.68
CA ARG A 899 0.59 32.10 19.70
C ARG A 899 0.82 33.54 19.18
N GLN A 900 1.79 34.25 19.75
CA GLN A 900 2.36 35.44 19.13
C GLN A 900 3.33 35.02 18.03
N GLU A 901 3.13 35.53 16.82
CA GLU A 901 3.92 35.19 15.65
C GLU A 901 5.24 35.94 15.59
N PRO A 902 6.30 35.34 14.97
CA PRO A 902 7.56 36.04 14.71
C PRO A 902 7.41 37.08 13.59
N GLU A 903 8.14 38.19 13.71
CA GLU A 903 8.02 39.37 12.84
C GLU A 903 8.53 39.23 11.39
N ASP A 904 9.18 38.13 10.97
CA ASP A 904 9.95 38.11 9.72
C ASP A 904 9.39 37.20 8.62
N SER A 905 8.40 37.73 7.90
CA SER A 905 7.79 37.06 6.72
C SER A 905 8.51 37.36 5.39
N THR A 906 9.45 38.30 5.34
CA THR A 906 10.10 38.76 4.12
C THR A 906 11.21 37.81 3.68
N GLU A 907 11.98 37.27 4.63
CA GLU A 907 13.07 36.33 4.39
C GLU A 907 12.53 35.00 3.83
N LEU A 908 11.38 34.54 4.30
CA LEU A 908 10.68 33.37 3.83
C LEU A 908 10.24 33.46 2.36
N ARG A 909 9.73 34.64 1.97
CA ARG A 909 9.32 34.89 0.59
C ARG A 909 10.52 34.84 -0.36
N GLN A 910 11.64 35.31 0.08
CA GLN A 910 12.87 35.33 -0.70
C GLN A 910 13.47 33.93 -0.83
N LEU A 911 13.48 33.16 0.25
CA LEU A 911 13.92 31.77 0.28
C LEU A 911 13.09 30.88 -0.63
N PHE A 912 11.77 31.03 -0.58
CA PHE A 912 10.86 30.29 -1.44
C PHE A 912 11.09 30.61 -2.92
N LYS A 913 11.29 31.89 -3.22
CA LYS A 913 11.60 32.36 -4.57
C LYS A 913 12.91 31.78 -5.10
N GLU A 914 13.93 31.66 -4.27
CA GLU A 914 15.22 31.04 -4.63
C GLU A 914 15.07 29.53 -4.93
N VAL A 915 14.30 28.79 -4.14
CA VAL A 915 14.00 27.39 -4.40
C VAL A 915 13.23 27.22 -5.70
N MET A 916 12.21 28.03 -5.95
CA MET A 916 11.43 27.99 -7.18
C MET A 916 12.24 28.36 -8.40
N LEU A 917 13.16 29.34 -8.30
CA LEU A 917 14.09 29.69 -9.38
C LEU A 917 15.11 28.58 -9.68
N GLN A 918 15.61 27.88 -8.65
CA GLN A 918 16.44 26.68 -8.87
C GLN A 918 15.72 25.59 -9.63
N TRP A 919 14.41 25.47 -9.43
CA TRP A 919 13.59 24.49 -10.15
C TRP A 919 13.30 24.89 -11.60
N GLN A 920 13.24 26.20 -11.90
CA GLN A 920 13.06 26.72 -13.24
C GLN A 920 14.35 26.69 -14.09
N SER A 921 15.53 26.87 -13.49
CA SER A 921 16.80 26.94 -14.22
C SER A 921 17.30 25.62 -14.80
N THR A 922 16.57 24.55 -14.69
CA THR A 922 16.93 23.20 -15.21
C THR A 922 16.16 22.82 -16.47
N GLU A 923 15.35 23.73 -17.02
CA GLU A 923 14.66 23.55 -18.31
C GLU A 923 15.40 24.19 -19.51
N GLN A 924 16.60 24.73 -19.29
CA GLN A 924 17.45 25.22 -20.39
C GLN A 924 18.60 24.23 -20.71
#